data_9d72cdd0fe08c71e0864d7fa27131edb
#
_entry.id   9d72cdd0fe08c71e0864d7fa27131edb
#
_cell.length_a   1.000
_cell.length_b   1.000
_cell.length_c   1.000
_cell.angle_alpha   90.00
_cell.angle_beta   90.00
_cell.angle_gamma   90.00
#
_symmetry.space_group_name_H-M   'P 1'
#
loop_
_entity.id
_entity.type
_entity.pdbx_description
1 polymer ?
#
loop_
_entity_poly.entity_id
_entity_poly.type
_entity_poly.pdbx_seq_one_letter_code
_entity_poly.pdbx_strand_id
1 'polypeptide(L)'
;GHFMFCTRYDGVRRLFYRTSPDGLKWSDYHQIASIISEEENKSGHYQITGQYGNKLVTTFNRHKNGDCDTRTNMYYLQTVDFGKTWTLADGTPVELPIVDKDSPCRVIDAESKGQNLYIKDVNFDEKGNAIVLYLTSYGHLPGPKHGPREWFVAHWTGKEWVQYPITTSTHNYDSGSLYVEGSLWRVIAPTAAGPQYWGTGGEVESWISTNSGKTWKKEHVYTKDSPRNHSYMRRPVNAVDPFYTYWADGNPDCLSISNFYFADSKGNVYRLPYNMKEEWERPEVMNYNSILSPKDIQNNAFLFQKDYIKKIMIKTTNWQLEHPRHKQTNWTNGAFYAGVYAAWETTRSKKIYDAMMAVGNDSTQWQPGKRWFHADDIAISQMYIDLYRQEKRPEMLKATIDALARFQKEPYPTSGKKDIIKWWWCDALFMAPPVLVKLGVVTNDNSYIEYNDKCFKECYELLYNKKERLFARDLDYVIKEDGKGRKEANGKLIFWGRGNGWVMGGLARILKELPSDYPQRNFYERLFKEMAARIVSLQQADGLWRASLLDPESYPGGEVSGSGFLCYALAWGVNNGLLKEELYLTAAKKAWIGLNRCVNEEGRVGWVQPIGADPRKNFSADSWEVYGTGAFLLAGSEIIRLPK
;
A
#
# COMPACT_ATOMS: atom_id res chain seq x y z
N GLY A 1 -27.55 10.95 -38.77
CA GLY A 1 -26.62 12.10 -38.65
C GLY A 1 -25.63 11.93 -37.51
N HIS A 2 -24.64 12.74 -37.50
CA HIS A 2 -23.58 12.75 -36.47
C HIS A 2 -23.65 14.05 -35.69
N PHE A 3 -23.51 13.96 -34.37
CA PHE A 3 -23.47 15.08 -33.45
C PHE A 3 -22.15 15.06 -32.67
N MET A 4 -21.47 16.18 -32.59
CA MET A 4 -20.22 16.27 -31.89
C MET A 4 -20.22 17.45 -30.89
N PHE A 5 -20.13 17.14 -29.60
CA PHE A 5 -19.76 18.14 -28.63
C PHE A 5 -18.26 18.39 -28.71
N CYS A 6 -17.83 19.63 -28.67
CA CYS A 6 -16.44 19.98 -28.80
C CYS A 6 -16.05 21.17 -27.90
N THR A 7 -14.79 21.20 -27.55
CA THR A 7 -14.19 22.32 -26.80
C THR A 7 -13.20 23.06 -27.69
N ARG A 8 -13.34 24.37 -27.80
CA ARG A 8 -12.34 25.24 -28.40
C ARG A 8 -11.54 25.96 -27.34
N TYR A 9 -10.25 25.99 -27.50
CA TYR A 9 -9.37 26.71 -26.61
C TYR A 9 -8.93 28.04 -27.25
N ASP A 10 -9.27 29.12 -26.58
CA ASP A 10 -8.92 30.49 -26.96
C ASP A 10 -8.57 31.26 -25.66
N GLY A 11 -7.45 30.88 -25.06
CA GLY A 11 -7.09 31.31 -23.70
C GLY A 11 -7.98 30.74 -22.58
N VAL A 12 -9.17 30.24 -22.93
CA VAL A 12 -10.12 29.52 -22.05
C VAL A 12 -10.80 28.38 -22.82
N ARG A 13 -11.40 27.44 -22.12
CA ARG A 13 -12.12 26.31 -22.72
C ARG A 13 -13.57 26.69 -22.95
N ARG A 14 -13.94 26.92 -24.21
CA ARG A 14 -15.33 27.27 -24.64
C ARG A 14 -16.03 26.05 -25.19
N LEU A 15 -17.31 25.89 -24.86
CA LEU A 15 -18.12 24.75 -25.28
C LEU A 15 -18.90 25.05 -26.55
N PHE A 16 -18.83 24.12 -27.49
CA PHE A 16 -19.50 24.17 -28.77
C PHE A 16 -20.07 22.81 -29.14
N TYR A 17 -20.95 22.79 -30.13
CA TYR A 17 -21.33 21.58 -30.85
C TYR A 17 -21.29 21.81 -32.37
N ARG A 18 -21.25 20.73 -33.09
CA ARG A 18 -21.33 20.65 -34.53
C ARG A 18 -22.23 19.46 -34.93
N THR A 19 -22.83 19.53 -36.08
CA THR A 19 -23.62 18.45 -36.65
C THR A 19 -23.16 18.08 -38.06
N SER A 20 -23.36 16.83 -38.47
CA SER A 20 -23.04 16.36 -39.79
C SER A 20 -24.07 15.31 -40.23
N PRO A 21 -24.51 15.34 -41.49
CA PRO A 21 -25.38 14.30 -42.05
C PRO A 21 -24.65 12.98 -42.32
N ASP A 22 -23.35 13.04 -42.65
CA ASP A 22 -22.54 11.94 -43.18
C ASP A 22 -21.25 11.67 -42.38
N GLY A 23 -20.94 12.49 -41.37
CA GLY A 23 -19.68 12.41 -40.60
C GLY A 23 -18.49 13.04 -41.31
N LEU A 24 -18.60 13.50 -42.54
CA LEU A 24 -17.53 14.07 -43.35
C LEU A 24 -17.64 15.59 -43.45
N LYS A 25 -18.84 16.10 -43.71
CA LYS A 25 -19.15 17.53 -43.80
C LYS A 25 -19.81 17.98 -42.50
N TRP A 26 -19.19 18.90 -41.80
CA TRP A 26 -19.66 19.40 -40.50
C TRP A 26 -20.18 20.83 -40.61
N SER A 27 -21.23 21.16 -39.88
CA SER A 27 -21.73 22.51 -39.70
C SER A 27 -20.64 23.44 -39.11
N ASP A 28 -20.93 24.73 -39.11
CA ASP A 28 -20.15 25.69 -38.30
C ASP A 28 -20.27 25.36 -36.81
N TYR A 29 -19.41 25.99 -36.00
CA TYR A 29 -19.41 25.86 -34.55
C TYR A 29 -20.60 26.64 -33.96
N HIS A 30 -21.44 25.95 -33.20
CA HIS A 30 -22.51 26.54 -32.41
C HIS A 30 -22.09 26.58 -30.96
N GLN A 31 -22.00 27.78 -30.36
CA GLN A 31 -21.55 27.95 -28.99
C GLN A 31 -22.66 27.58 -28.00
N ILE A 32 -22.33 26.78 -26.97
CA ILE A 32 -23.23 26.35 -25.92
C ILE A 32 -23.23 27.35 -24.77
N ALA A 33 -22.02 27.72 -24.31
CA ALA A 33 -21.88 28.56 -23.12
C ALA A 33 -20.67 29.49 -23.18
N SER A 34 -20.83 30.68 -22.58
CA SER A 34 -19.81 31.65 -22.28
C SER A 34 -20.22 32.45 -21.04
N ILE A 35 -20.28 31.77 -19.88
CA ILE A 35 -20.83 32.32 -18.65
C ILE A 35 -19.79 33.20 -17.97
N ILE A 36 -20.08 34.51 -17.89
CA ILE A 36 -19.23 35.52 -17.25
C ILE A 36 -20.06 36.27 -16.23
N SER A 37 -19.50 36.56 -15.04
CA SER A 37 -20.10 37.52 -14.10
C SER A 37 -19.59 38.94 -14.38
N GLU A 38 -20.22 39.95 -13.78
CA GLU A 38 -19.82 41.36 -13.94
C GLU A 38 -18.36 41.64 -13.53
N GLU A 39 -17.85 40.85 -12.59
CA GLU A 39 -16.48 40.97 -12.08
C GLU A 39 -15.43 40.18 -12.88
N GLU A 40 -15.88 39.40 -13.90
CA GLU A 40 -15.02 38.48 -14.66
C GLU A 40 -14.94 38.91 -16.13
N ASN A 41 -13.76 38.76 -16.70
CA ASN A 41 -13.54 39.06 -18.12
C ASN A 41 -13.38 37.84 -19.01
N LYS A 42 -13.35 36.63 -18.44
CA LYS A 42 -13.18 35.34 -19.13
C LYS A 42 -14.05 34.27 -18.50
N SER A 43 -14.41 33.28 -19.31
CA SER A 43 -15.15 32.09 -18.89
C SER A 43 -14.59 30.84 -19.53
N GLY A 44 -14.42 29.80 -18.72
CA GLY A 44 -14.07 28.46 -19.15
C GLY A 44 -15.06 27.44 -18.62
N HIS A 45 -15.09 26.27 -19.28
CA HIS A 45 -16.03 25.21 -18.96
C HIS A 45 -15.43 23.83 -19.18
N TYR A 46 -15.80 22.86 -18.35
CA TYR A 46 -15.70 21.43 -18.65
C TYR A 46 -17.10 20.87 -18.80
N GLN A 47 -17.26 19.88 -19.68
CA GLN A 47 -18.54 19.24 -19.94
C GLN A 47 -18.42 17.72 -19.92
N ILE A 48 -19.56 17.07 -19.57
CA ILE A 48 -19.83 15.66 -19.79
C ILE A 48 -21.15 15.55 -20.53
N THR A 49 -21.21 14.62 -21.47
CA THR A 49 -22.34 14.46 -22.37
C THR A 49 -22.90 13.05 -22.28
N GLY A 50 -24.20 12.89 -22.59
CA GLY A 50 -24.88 11.61 -22.61
C GLY A 50 -25.96 11.58 -23.68
N GLN A 51 -26.43 10.36 -23.96
CA GLN A 51 -27.49 10.11 -24.94
C GLN A 51 -28.50 9.10 -24.38
N TYR A 52 -29.78 9.38 -24.60
CA TYR A 52 -30.90 8.47 -24.35
C TYR A 52 -31.90 8.55 -25.51
N GLY A 53 -31.94 7.51 -26.36
CA GLY A 53 -32.70 7.56 -27.60
C GLY A 53 -32.25 8.71 -28.52
N ASN A 54 -33.13 9.61 -28.85
CA ASN A 54 -32.85 10.84 -29.62
C ASN A 54 -32.49 12.04 -28.74
N LYS A 55 -32.56 11.92 -27.42
CA LYS A 55 -32.18 12.97 -26.48
C LYS A 55 -30.66 13.00 -26.33
N LEU A 56 -30.05 14.14 -26.62
CA LEU A 56 -28.64 14.44 -26.34
C LEU A 56 -28.58 15.43 -25.18
N VAL A 57 -27.72 15.18 -24.22
CA VAL A 57 -27.54 16.06 -23.06
C VAL A 57 -26.10 16.50 -22.91
N THR A 58 -25.95 17.69 -22.37
CA THR A 58 -24.66 18.17 -21.84
C THR A 58 -24.84 18.74 -20.45
N THR A 59 -23.94 18.35 -19.56
CA THR A 59 -23.77 18.98 -18.24
C THR A 59 -22.40 19.62 -18.20
N PHE A 60 -22.31 20.82 -17.67
CA PHE A 60 -21.07 21.56 -17.63
C PHE A 60 -20.96 22.43 -16.38
N ASN A 61 -19.73 22.78 -16.03
CA ASN A 61 -19.43 23.73 -14.97
C ASN A 61 -18.90 25.03 -15.55
N ARG A 62 -18.67 26.03 -14.71
CA ARG A 62 -17.98 27.26 -15.09
C ARG A 62 -16.65 27.40 -14.35
N HIS A 63 -15.68 28.07 -14.98
CA HIS A 63 -14.41 28.43 -14.41
C HIS A 63 -14.36 29.96 -14.24
N LYS A 64 -14.24 30.44 -13.01
CA LYS A 64 -14.14 31.87 -12.73
C LYS A 64 -12.88 32.43 -13.38
N ASN A 65 -13.01 33.54 -14.09
CA ASN A 65 -11.90 34.15 -14.85
C ASN A 65 -11.14 33.18 -15.79
N GLY A 66 -11.79 32.10 -16.22
CA GLY A 66 -11.21 31.07 -17.07
C GLY A 66 -10.23 30.14 -16.34
N ASP A 67 -10.05 30.28 -15.03
CA ASP A 67 -9.19 29.44 -14.22
C ASP A 67 -9.88 28.11 -13.89
N CYS A 68 -9.35 27.01 -14.42
CA CYS A 68 -9.94 25.68 -14.21
C CYS A 68 -9.84 25.19 -12.75
N ASP A 69 -9.01 25.80 -11.93
CA ASP A 69 -8.90 25.46 -10.51
C ASP A 69 -10.02 26.06 -9.65
N THR A 70 -10.79 26.99 -10.24
CA THR A 70 -11.95 27.61 -9.61
C THR A 70 -13.29 27.05 -10.12
N ARG A 71 -13.27 25.89 -10.79
CA ARG A 71 -14.49 25.29 -11.37
C ARG A 71 -15.60 25.13 -10.35
N THR A 72 -16.79 25.62 -10.69
CA THR A 72 -17.94 25.63 -9.77
C THR A 72 -19.26 25.54 -10.52
N ASN A 73 -20.34 25.36 -9.80
CA ASN A 73 -21.69 25.21 -10.32
C ASN A 73 -21.87 24.03 -11.29
N MET A 74 -23.08 23.63 -11.52
CA MET A 74 -23.44 22.66 -12.58
C MET A 74 -24.63 23.16 -13.36
N TYR A 75 -24.51 23.13 -14.67
CA TYR A 75 -25.53 23.51 -15.63
C TYR A 75 -25.94 22.31 -16.46
N TYR A 76 -27.16 22.27 -16.94
CA TYR A 76 -27.74 21.19 -17.74
C TYR A 76 -28.53 21.73 -18.93
N LEU A 77 -28.32 21.13 -20.09
CA LEU A 77 -29.05 21.38 -21.31
C LEU A 77 -29.31 20.08 -22.07
N GLN A 78 -30.42 20.02 -22.78
CA GLN A 78 -30.76 18.89 -23.66
C GLN A 78 -31.33 19.37 -25.00
N THR A 79 -31.19 18.51 -26.01
CA THR A 79 -31.86 18.63 -27.31
C THR A 79 -32.45 17.29 -27.71
N VAL A 80 -33.58 17.27 -28.38
CA VAL A 80 -34.24 16.07 -28.92
C VAL A 80 -34.42 16.13 -30.45
N ASP A 81 -34.01 17.24 -31.06
CA ASP A 81 -34.16 17.56 -32.48
C ASP A 81 -32.81 17.82 -33.16
N PHE A 82 -31.78 17.19 -32.62
CA PHE A 82 -30.41 17.24 -33.18
C PHE A 82 -29.76 18.62 -33.12
N GLY A 83 -30.06 19.40 -32.05
CA GLY A 83 -29.45 20.69 -31.78
C GLY A 83 -30.15 21.89 -32.44
N LYS A 84 -31.34 21.68 -33.08
CA LYS A 84 -32.12 22.79 -33.62
C LYS A 84 -32.73 23.65 -32.52
N THR A 85 -33.19 23.00 -31.47
CA THR A 85 -33.64 23.66 -30.22
C THR A 85 -32.94 23.06 -29.00
N TRP A 86 -32.76 23.88 -27.99
CA TRP A 86 -32.22 23.48 -26.72
C TRP A 86 -33.21 23.78 -25.60
N THR A 87 -33.29 22.88 -24.61
CA THR A 87 -34.23 23.03 -23.51
C THR A 87 -33.58 22.69 -22.16
N LEU A 88 -34.23 23.14 -21.10
CA LEU A 88 -34.04 22.65 -19.74
C LEU A 88 -34.52 21.18 -19.62
N ALA A 89 -34.37 20.58 -18.47
CA ALA A 89 -34.83 19.21 -18.20
C ALA A 89 -36.35 19.04 -18.27
N ASP A 90 -37.12 20.08 -17.99
CA ASP A 90 -38.59 20.10 -18.09
C ASP A 90 -39.13 20.41 -19.51
N GLY A 91 -38.23 20.64 -20.46
CA GLY A 91 -38.59 20.99 -21.84
C GLY A 91 -38.73 22.49 -22.10
N THR A 92 -38.50 23.36 -21.13
CA THR A 92 -38.50 24.83 -21.31
C THR A 92 -37.42 25.24 -22.29
N PRO A 93 -37.73 25.95 -23.41
CA PRO A 93 -36.75 26.39 -24.39
C PRO A 93 -35.72 27.34 -23.80
N VAL A 94 -34.48 27.26 -24.30
CA VAL A 94 -33.36 28.08 -23.91
C VAL A 94 -32.62 28.59 -25.13
N GLU A 95 -32.28 29.88 -25.14
CA GLU A 95 -31.45 30.48 -26.18
C GLU A 95 -29.94 30.29 -25.86
N LEU A 96 -29.17 29.98 -26.90
CA LEU A 96 -27.73 29.83 -26.81
C LEU A 96 -27.01 31.05 -27.40
N PRO A 97 -25.79 31.38 -26.91
CA PRO A 97 -25.06 30.73 -25.81
C PRO A 97 -25.58 31.17 -24.43
N ILE A 98 -25.48 30.27 -23.45
CA ILE A 98 -25.71 30.63 -22.03
C ILE A 98 -24.61 31.57 -21.58
N VAL A 99 -24.99 32.76 -21.11
CA VAL A 99 -24.06 33.83 -20.69
C VAL A 99 -24.21 34.21 -19.23
N ASP A 100 -25.38 33.98 -18.64
CA ASP A 100 -25.67 34.33 -17.24
C ASP A 100 -25.37 33.16 -16.32
N LYS A 101 -24.58 33.44 -15.25
CA LYS A 101 -24.26 32.45 -14.21
C LYS A 101 -25.50 31.98 -13.41
N ASP A 102 -26.53 32.82 -13.35
CA ASP A 102 -27.79 32.56 -12.64
C ASP A 102 -28.89 32.07 -13.58
N SER A 103 -28.52 31.70 -14.81
CA SER A 103 -29.42 31.12 -15.81
C SER A 103 -30.25 29.96 -15.21
N PRO A 104 -31.53 29.80 -15.64
CA PRO A 104 -32.40 28.67 -15.23
C PRO A 104 -31.81 27.28 -15.55
N CYS A 105 -30.82 27.19 -16.41
CA CYS A 105 -30.13 25.91 -16.68
C CYS A 105 -29.15 25.52 -15.54
N ARG A 106 -28.91 26.38 -14.51
CA ARG A 106 -28.11 26.03 -13.35
C ARG A 106 -28.86 25.02 -12.47
N VAL A 107 -28.33 23.81 -12.39
CA VAL A 107 -28.88 22.70 -11.57
C VAL A 107 -28.35 22.77 -10.13
N ILE A 108 -27.07 23.13 -9.97
CA ILE A 108 -26.41 23.17 -8.67
C ILE A 108 -25.66 24.49 -8.53
N ASP A 109 -25.95 25.20 -7.44
CA ASP A 109 -25.20 26.36 -6.97
C ASP A 109 -24.15 25.90 -5.94
N ALA A 110 -22.97 25.54 -6.39
CA ALA A 110 -21.84 25.21 -5.54
C ALA A 110 -21.05 26.48 -5.13
N GLU A 111 -21.14 27.52 -5.96
CA GLU A 111 -20.42 28.76 -5.74
C GLU A 111 -20.88 29.48 -4.47
N SER A 112 -22.18 29.56 -4.20
CA SER A 112 -22.71 30.18 -2.97
C SER A 112 -22.27 29.45 -1.70
N LYS A 113 -21.87 28.16 -1.82
CA LYS A 113 -21.34 27.34 -0.73
C LYS A 113 -19.81 27.38 -0.64
N GLY A 114 -19.13 28.18 -1.47
CA GLY A 114 -17.68 28.22 -1.54
C GLY A 114 -17.03 26.93 -2.02
N GLN A 115 -17.76 26.13 -2.80
CA GLN A 115 -17.30 24.81 -3.25
C GLN A 115 -16.91 24.79 -4.72
N ASN A 116 -15.88 24.02 -5.03
CA ASN A 116 -15.59 23.53 -6.36
C ASN A 116 -16.50 22.34 -6.70
N LEU A 117 -16.84 22.17 -7.99
CA LEU A 117 -17.67 21.07 -8.47
C LEU A 117 -17.03 20.38 -9.67
N TYR A 118 -16.93 19.05 -9.58
CA TYR A 118 -16.30 18.17 -10.57
C TYR A 118 -17.32 17.17 -11.10
N ILE A 119 -17.80 17.35 -12.32
CA ILE A 119 -18.74 16.44 -12.98
C ILE A 119 -18.00 15.16 -13.38
N LYS A 120 -18.58 13.99 -13.11
CA LYS A 120 -17.92 12.69 -13.31
C LYS A 120 -18.55 11.82 -14.37
N ASP A 121 -19.89 11.70 -14.38
CA ASP A 121 -20.64 10.90 -15.37
C ASP A 121 -22.07 11.40 -15.49
N VAL A 122 -22.75 11.02 -16.58
CA VAL A 122 -24.17 11.23 -16.78
C VAL A 122 -24.81 9.94 -17.30
N ASN A 123 -25.97 9.59 -16.76
CA ASN A 123 -26.77 8.46 -17.16
C ASN A 123 -28.25 8.82 -17.03
N PHE A 124 -29.14 7.89 -17.29
CA PHE A 124 -30.59 8.13 -17.34
C PHE A 124 -31.34 7.03 -16.59
N ASP A 125 -32.47 7.40 -15.97
CA ASP A 125 -33.45 6.43 -15.48
C ASP A 125 -34.25 5.81 -16.62
N GLU A 126 -35.14 4.87 -16.31
CA GLU A 126 -35.98 4.17 -17.30
C GLU A 126 -36.91 5.11 -18.08
N LYS A 127 -37.21 6.29 -17.53
CA LYS A 127 -38.03 7.32 -18.17
C LYS A 127 -37.22 8.30 -19.02
N GLY A 128 -35.90 8.11 -19.04
CA GLY A 128 -34.97 9.00 -19.72
C GLY A 128 -34.71 10.30 -18.97
N ASN A 129 -34.98 10.37 -17.66
CA ASN A 129 -34.59 11.50 -16.83
C ASN A 129 -33.09 11.43 -16.49
N ALA A 130 -32.41 12.55 -16.58
CA ALA A 130 -30.98 12.60 -16.38
C ALA A 130 -30.57 12.40 -14.91
N ILE A 131 -29.48 11.66 -14.72
CA ILE A 131 -28.80 11.45 -13.43
C ILE A 131 -27.37 11.83 -13.64
N VAL A 132 -26.85 12.79 -12.88
CA VAL A 132 -25.48 13.30 -12.98
C VAL A 132 -24.69 12.91 -11.74
N LEU A 133 -23.57 12.21 -11.94
CA LEU A 133 -22.59 11.91 -10.90
C LEU A 133 -21.60 13.06 -10.80
N TYR A 134 -21.38 13.58 -9.60
CA TYR A 134 -20.42 14.66 -9.37
C TYR A 134 -19.78 14.60 -7.99
N LEU A 135 -18.71 15.38 -7.82
CA LEU A 135 -17.97 15.52 -6.58
C LEU A 135 -17.78 17.00 -6.25
N THR A 136 -17.83 17.34 -4.98
CA THR A 136 -17.54 18.69 -4.47
C THR A 136 -16.31 18.70 -3.55
N SER A 137 -15.63 19.85 -3.47
CA SER A 137 -14.54 20.12 -2.54
C SER A 137 -14.43 21.62 -2.24
N TYR A 138 -13.72 22.00 -1.18
CA TYR A 138 -13.50 23.40 -0.82
C TYR A 138 -12.25 24.02 -1.47
N GLY A 139 -11.76 23.43 -2.54
CA GLY A 139 -10.63 23.90 -3.35
C GLY A 139 -10.00 22.78 -4.15
N HIS A 140 -8.99 23.12 -4.97
CA HIS A 140 -8.40 22.21 -5.94
C HIS A 140 -7.17 21.44 -5.42
N LEU A 141 -6.47 21.99 -4.40
CA LEU A 141 -5.23 21.39 -3.91
C LEU A 141 -5.44 20.08 -3.16
N PRO A 142 -4.52 19.12 -3.30
CA PRO A 142 -4.52 17.90 -2.48
C PRO A 142 -4.42 18.19 -0.98
N GLY A 143 -4.72 17.19 -0.17
CA GLY A 143 -4.60 17.27 1.28
C GLY A 143 -5.89 17.62 2.02
N PRO A 144 -5.86 17.62 3.36
CA PRO A 144 -7.07 17.73 4.19
C PRO A 144 -7.70 19.12 4.17
N LYS A 145 -6.91 20.17 3.88
CA LYS A 145 -7.35 21.57 3.95
C LYS A 145 -8.59 21.87 3.08
N HIS A 146 -8.67 21.22 1.92
CA HIS A 146 -9.74 21.44 0.93
C HIS A 146 -10.80 20.32 0.91
N GLY A 147 -10.77 19.42 1.89
CA GLY A 147 -11.80 18.43 2.07
C GLY A 147 -13.02 18.94 2.85
N PRO A 148 -14.06 18.10 3.01
CA PRO A 148 -14.16 16.77 2.41
C PRO A 148 -14.35 16.79 0.87
N ARG A 149 -14.08 15.65 0.21
CA ARG A 149 -14.44 15.39 -1.18
C ARG A 149 -15.66 14.51 -1.18
N GLU A 150 -16.81 15.11 -1.42
CA GLU A 150 -18.09 14.45 -1.26
C GLU A 150 -18.67 14.09 -2.63
N TRP A 151 -19.08 12.83 -2.79
CA TRP A 151 -19.72 12.31 -3.98
C TRP A 151 -21.23 12.41 -3.87
N PHE A 152 -21.86 12.85 -4.95
CA PHE A 152 -23.31 13.02 -5.07
C PHE A 152 -23.83 12.50 -6.41
N VAL A 153 -25.13 12.20 -6.43
CA VAL A 153 -25.94 12.19 -7.64
C VAL A 153 -26.92 13.36 -7.62
N ALA A 154 -27.09 14.02 -8.77
CA ALA A 154 -28.21 14.92 -9.04
C ALA A 154 -29.15 14.21 -10.00
N HIS A 155 -30.42 14.04 -9.65
CA HIS A 155 -31.43 13.35 -10.43
C HIS A 155 -32.58 14.28 -10.78
N TRP A 156 -32.95 14.37 -12.06
CA TRP A 156 -34.19 15.00 -12.51
C TRP A 156 -35.36 14.04 -12.29
N THR A 157 -36.27 14.37 -11.40
CA THR A 157 -37.40 13.49 -11.03
C THR A 157 -38.55 13.53 -12.03
N GLY A 158 -38.45 14.36 -13.06
CA GLY A 158 -39.56 14.74 -13.94
C GLY A 158 -40.28 16.00 -13.48
N LYS A 159 -39.93 16.52 -12.32
CA LYS A 159 -40.47 17.76 -11.72
C LYS A 159 -39.40 18.73 -11.25
N GLU A 160 -38.40 18.20 -10.56
CA GLU A 160 -37.34 18.96 -9.91
C GLU A 160 -36.03 18.18 -9.87
N TRP A 161 -34.94 18.87 -9.72
CA TRP A 161 -33.64 18.28 -9.45
C TRP A 161 -33.48 17.99 -7.96
N VAL A 162 -33.20 16.73 -7.63
CA VAL A 162 -32.88 16.30 -6.27
C VAL A 162 -31.42 15.86 -6.18
N GLN A 163 -30.81 16.05 -5.01
CA GLN A 163 -29.40 15.73 -4.79
C GLN A 163 -29.28 14.78 -3.60
N TYR A 164 -28.50 13.70 -3.76
CA TYR A 164 -28.28 12.74 -2.71
C TYR A 164 -26.79 12.42 -2.56
N PRO A 165 -26.25 12.41 -1.32
CA PRO A 165 -24.89 12.05 -1.05
C PRO A 165 -24.70 10.53 -1.22
N ILE A 166 -23.49 10.14 -1.63
CA ILE A 166 -23.07 8.72 -1.78
C ILE A 166 -22.05 8.37 -0.73
N THR A 167 -20.87 9.03 -0.77
CA THR A 167 -19.69 8.75 0.04
C THR A 167 -18.68 9.89 -0.09
N THR A 168 -17.48 9.70 0.44
CA THR A 168 -16.34 10.62 0.28
C THR A 168 -15.16 9.90 -0.36
N SER A 169 -14.18 10.67 -0.89
CA SER A 169 -12.88 10.17 -1.33
C SER A 169 -11.75 11.12 -0.92
N THR A 170 -10.51 10.84 -1.33
CA THR A 170 -9.34 11.58 -0.89
C THR A 170 -8.91 12.68 -1.86
N HIS A 171 -9.36 12.64 -3.12
CA HIS A 171 -8.93 13.58 -4.14
C HIS A 171 -10.08 14.02 -5.06
N ASN A 172 -10.06 15.29 -5.47
CA ASN A 172 -11.12 15.87 -6.32
C ASN A 172 -11.06 15.43 -7.78
N TYR A 173 -9.93 14.91 -8.25
CA TYR A 173 -9.80 14.31 -9.59
C TYR A 173 -10.12 12.81 -9.63
N ASP A 174 -10.54 12.22 -8.52
CA ASP A 174 -11.08 10.86 -8.53
C ASP A 174 -12.22 10.76 -9.52
N SER A 175 -12.16 9.78 -10.42
CA SER A 175 -13.12 9.62 -11.51
C SER A 175 -13.80 8.27 -11.41
N GLY A 176 -15.12 8.29 -11.39
CA GLY A 176 -15.98 7.10 -11.36
C GLY A 176 -17.06 7.14 -12.42
N SER A 177 -17.81 6.06 -12.55
CA SER A 177 -18.90 5.91 -13.49
C SER A 177 -20.19 5.48 -12.82
N LEU A 178 -21.31 5.91 -13.38
CA LEU A 178 -22.68 5.62 -12.94
C LEU A 178 -23.34 4.60 -13.86
N TYR A 179 -23.86 3.54 -13.28
CA TYR A 179 -24.61 2.48 -13.93
C TYR A 179 -26.06 2.55 -13.47
N VAL A 180 -27.01 2.40 -14.38
CA VAL A 180 -28.42 2.41 -14.08
C VAL A 180 -29.07 1.17 -14.74
N GLU A 181 -29.49 0.23 -13.91
CA GLU A 181 -30.06 -1.06 -14.29
C GLU A 181 -31.46 -1.18 -13.67
N GLY A 182 -32.45 -0.52 -14.31
CA GLY A 182 -33.76 -0.41 -13.71
C GLY A 182 -33.74 0.36 -12.39
N SER A 183 -34.26 -0.26 -11.35
CA SER A 183 -34.29 0.30 -10.00
C SER A 183 -32.89 0.24 -9.27
N LEU A 184 -31.96 -0.54 -9.78
CA LEU A 184 -30.62 -0.66 -9.23
C LEU A 184 -29.68 0.37 -9.86
N TRP A 185 -29.21 1.29 -9.07
CA TRP A 185 -28.16 2.23 -9.47
C TRP A 185 -26.84 1.85 -8.81
N ARG A 186 -25.76 1.92 -9.56
CA ARG A 186 -24.40 1.59 -9.05
C ARG A 186 -23.43 2.68 -9.43
N VAL A 187 -22.56 3.03 -8.50
CA VAL A 187 -21.38 3.87 -8.74
C VAL A 187 -20.14 3.02 -8.49
N ILE A 188 -19.22 3.00 -9.45
CA ILE A 188 -17.90 2.38 -9.30
C ILE A 188 -16.87 3.50 -9.39
N ALA A 189 -16.10 3.69 -8.30
CA ALA A 189 -15.20 4.82 -8.16
C ALA A 189 -14.07 4.52 -7.16
N PRO A 190 -12.93 5.26 -7.19
CA PRO A 190 -11.86 5.12 -6.22
C PRO A 190 -12.21 5.87 -4.94
N THR A 191 -13.13 5.31 -4.14
CA THR A 191 -13.65 5.95 -2.92
C THR A 191 -12.88 5.61 -1.67
N ALA A 192 -12.10 4.52 -1.66
CA ALA A 192 -11.19 4.23 -0.56
C ALA A 192 -9.79 4.77 -0.85
N ALA A 193 -9.07 5.12 0.22
CA ALA A 193 -7.72 5.65 0.12
C ALA A 193 -6.77 4.60 -0.46
N GLY A 194 -5.96 4.99 -1.43
CA GLY A 194 -4.89 4.18 -1.98
C GLY A 194 -3.53 4.47 -1.33
N PRO A 195 -2.47 3.83 -1.79
CA PRO A 195 -1.12 3.97 -1.23
C PRO A 195 -0.55 5.39 -1.38
N GLN A 196 -0.94 6.14 -2.41
CA GLN A 196 -0.63 7.56 -2.54
C GLN A 196 -1.82 8.37 -2.02
N TYR A 197 -1.94 8.51 -0.72
CA TYR A 197 -3.15 8.92 0.01
C TYR A 197 -3.80 10.23 -0.50
N TRP A 198 -3.00 11.24 -0.83
CA TRP A 198 -3.49 12.53 -1.32
C TRP A 198 -3.38 12.68 -2.84
N GLY A 199 -2.92 11.64 -3.53
CA GLY A 199 -2.86 11.61 -4.98
C GLY A 199 -4.19 11.24 -5.62
N THR A 200 -4.34 11.53 -6.91
CA THR A 200 -5.51 11.12 -7.70
C THR A 200 -5.68 9.60 -7.71
N GLY A 201 -6.91 9.14 -7.52
CA GLY A 201 -7.23 7.73 -7.46
C GLY A 201 -7.14 7.16 -6.05
N GLY A 202 -7.24 5.84 -5.95
CA GLY A 202 -7.25 5.13 -4.69
C GLY A 202 -7.59 3.67 -4.89
N GLU A 203 -8.27 3.06 -3.92
CA GLU A 203 -8.84 1.73 -4.06
C GLU A 203 -10.27 1.81 -4.60
N VAL A 204 -10.60 0.92 -5.52
CA VAL A 204 -11.88 0.91 -6.26
C VAL A 204 -12.95 0.19 -5.47
N GLU A 205 -14.07 0.86 -5.27
CA GLU A 205 -15.24 0.31 -4.60
C GLU A 205 -16.51 0.54 -5.43
N SER A 206 -17.54 -0.30 -5.23
CA SER A 206 -18.89 -0.03 -5.72
C SER A 206 -19.85 0.31 -4.61
N TRP A 207 -20.75 1.24 -4.93
CA TRP A 207 -21.85 1.70 -4.10
C TRP A 207 -23.15 1.49 -4.85
N ILE A 208 -24.17 0.92 -4.19
CA ILE A 208 -25.48 0.68 -4.80
C ILE A 208 -26.60 1.39 -4.06
N SER A 209 -27.59 1.78 -4.85
CA SER A 209 -28.88 2.28 -4.40
C SER A 209 -30.01 1.49 -5.07
N THR A 210 -31.03 1.12 -4.30
CA THR A 210 -32.25 0.45 -4.79
C THR A 210 -33.49 1.34 -4.63
N ASN A 211 -33.31 2.63 -4.38
CA ASN A 211 -34.38 3.60 -4.12
C ASN A 211 -34.14 4.93 -4.85
N SER A 212 -33.72 4.83 -6.12
CA SER A 212 -33.47 5.96 -7.01
C SER A 212 -32.47 6.98 -6.48
N GLY A 213 -31.38 6.48 -5.91
CA GLY A 213 -30.26 7.29 -5.43
C GLY A 213 -30.43 7.92 -4.05
N LYS A 214 -31.55 7.71 -3.37
CA LYS A 214 -31.82 8.36 -2.06
C LYS A 214 -30.87 7.90 -0.96
N THR A 215 -30.53 6.61 -0.95
CA THR A 215 -29.57 6.04 -0.01
C THR A 215 -28.63 5.08 -0.72
N TRP A 216 -27.38 5.02 -0.26
CA TRP A 216 -26.34 4.22 -0.84
C TRP A 216 -25.69 3.31 0.19
N LYS A 217 -25.30 2.12 -0.25
CA LYS A 217 -24.49 1.19 0.57
C LYS A 217 -23.36 0.63 -0.29
N LYS A 218 -22.24 0.38 0.34
CA LYS A 218 -21.09 -0.29 -0.29
C LYS A 218 -21.53 -1.72 -0.67
N GLU A 219 -21.17 -2.14 -1.89
CA GLU A 219 -21.46 -3.47 -2.41
C GLU A 219 -20.20 -4.33 -2.52
N HIS A 220 -19.23 -3.88 -3.32
CA HIS A 220 -17.98 -4.59 -3.57
C HIS A 220 -16.76 -3.71 -3.30
N VAL A 221 -15.67 -4.37 -2.91
CA VAL A 221 -14.32 -3.84 -2.93
C VAL A 221 -13.62 -4.48 -4.13
N TYR A 222 -13.38 -3.73 -5.18
CA TYR A 222 -12.74 -4.22 -6.40
C TYR A 222 -11.23 -4.31 -6.28
N THR A 223 -10.61 -3.38 -5.53
CA THR A 223 -9.18 -3.38 -5.29
C THR A 223 -8.87 -3.10 -3.83
N LYS A 224 -7.79 -3.66 -3.32
CA LYS A 224 -7.35 -3.49 -1.95
C LYS A 224 -5.85 -3.75 -1.83
N ASP A 225 -5.18 -2.99 -0.97
CA ASP A 225 -3.74 -3.09 -0.70
C ASP A 225 -2.90 -3.02 -1.99
N SER A 226 -3.33 -2.16 -2.92
CA SER A 226 -2.73 -2.01 -4.23
C SER A 226 -1.37 -1.31 -4.17
N PRO A 227 -0.44 -1.61 -5.08
CA PRO A 227 0.87 -0.95 -5.11
C PRO A 227 0.81 0.52 -5.59
N ARG A 228 -0.22 0.87 -6.33
CA ARG A 228 -0.46 2.21 -6.89
C ARG A 228 -1.93 2.54 -6.86
N ASN A 229 -2.25 3.83 -6.90
CA ASN A 229 -3.64 4.27 -6.98
C ASN A 229 -4.30 3.80 -8.28
N HIS A 230 -5.52 3.32 -8.20
CA HIS A 230 -6.38 3.07 -9.33
C HIS A 230 -7.20 4.32 -9.65
N SER A 231 -7.33 4.65 -10.92
CA SER A 231 -7.99 5.89 -11.34
C SER A 231 -8.75 5.72 -12.66
N TYR A 232 -9.64 6.67 -12.93
CA TYR A 232 -10.37 6.76 -14.20
C TYR A 232 -11.27 5.54 -14.52
N MET A 233 -12.11 5.11 -13.55
CA MET A 233 -13.12 4.09 -13.81
C MET A 233 -14.03 4.54 -14.92
N ARG A 234 -14.19 3.70 -15.96
CA ARG A 234 -15.02 3.96 -17.14
C ARG A 234 -16.02 2.84 -17.36
N ARG A 235 -17.24 3.25 -17.65
CA ARG A 235 -18.31 2.38 -18.09
C ARG A 235 -18.26 2.23 -19.63
N PRO A 236 -18.14 1.01 -20.17
CA PRO A 236 -18.40 0.79 -21.60
C PRO A 236 -19.83 1.22 -22.00
N VAL A 237 -20.01 1.60 -23.24
CA VAL A 237 -21.36 1.99 -23.75
C VAL A 237 -22.38 0.88 -23.53
N ASN A 238 -21.99 -0.37 -23.77
CA ASN A 238 -22.78 -1.57 -23.49
C ASN A 238 -22.08 -2.38 -22.42
N ALA A 239 -22.09 -1.88 -21.18
CA ALA A 239 -21.44 -2.54 -20.05
C ALA A 239 -22.08 -3.90 -19.77
N VAL A 240 -21.33 -4.98 -19.99
CA VAL A 240 -21.71 -6.37 -19.73
C VAL A 240 -20.52 -7.14 -19.17
N ASP A 241 -20.80 -8.17 -18.36
CA ASP A 241 -19.77 -9.06 -17.86
C ASP A 241 -19.03 -9.80 -19.00
N PRO A 242 -17.70 -9.98 -18.94
CA PRO A 242 -16.80 -9.56 -17.87
C PRO A 242 -16.27 -8.12 -17.99
N PHE A 243 -16.64 -7.37 -19.03
CA PHE A 243 -16.20 -6.00 -19.29
C PHE A 243 -17.23 -4.97 -18.78
N TYR A 244 -17.62 -5.07 -17.52
CA TYR A 244 -18.60 -4.19 -16.92
C TYR A 244 -18.01 -2.81 -16.60
N THR A 245 -16.77 -2.78 -16.13
CA THR A 245 -15.99 -1.56 -15.89
C THR A 245 -14.53 -1.78 -16.24
N TYR A 246 -13.80 -0.71 -16.58
CA TYR A 246 -12.35 -0.76 -16.81
C TYR A 246 -11.64 0.49 -16.30
N TRP A 247 -10.35 0.35 -15.96
CA TRP A 247 -9.52 1.44 -15.42
C TRP A 247 -8.03 1.11 -15.56
N ALA A 248 -7.19 2.08 -15.15
CA ALA A 248 -5.75 1.89 -15.02
C ALA A 248 -5.27 2.23 -13.60
N ASP A 249 -4.11 1.68 -13.23
CA ASP A 249 -3.36 2.13 -12.06
C ASP A 249 -2.23 3.08 -12.46
N GLY A 250 -1.66 3.77 -11.49
CA GLY A 250 -0.50 4.62 -11.65
C GLY A 250 -0.11 5.30 -10.35
N ASN A 251 1.15 5.72 -10.27
CA ASN A 251 1.58 6.54 -9.15
C ASN A 251 1.36 8.02 -9.52
N PRO A 252 0.48 8.77 -8.83
CA PRO A 252 0.22 10.17 -9.15
C PRO A 252 1.38 11.11 -8.78
N ASP A 253 2.34 10.66 -7.98
CA ASP A 253 3.45 11.48 -7.48
C ASP A 253 4.72 11.37 -8.36
N CYS A 254 4.82 10.34 -9.21
CA CYS A 254 5.97 10.12 -10.08
C CYS A 254 5.63 9.23 -11.29
N LEU A 255 6.51 9.24 -12.30
CA LEU A 255 6.41 8.30 -13.42
C LEU A 255 6.47 6.86 -12.91
N SER A 256 5.51 6.06 -13.32
CA SER A 256 5.42 4.64 -12.99
C SER A 256 4.89 3.84 -14.17
N ILE A 257 5.05 2.53 -14.12
CA ILE A 257 4.26 1.65 -14.97
C ILE A 257 2.78 1.83 -14.65
N SER A 258 1.94 1.57 -15.64
CA SER A 258 0.48 1.63 -15.50
C SER A 258 -0.09 0.34 -16.09
N ASN A 259 -0.82 -0.42 -15.27
CA ASN A 259 -1.51 -1.61 -15.73
C ASN A 259 -2.95 -1.28 -16.08
N PHE A 260 -3.52 -2.03 -17.00
CA PHE A 260 -4.92 -1.94 -17.37
C PHE A 260 -5.73 -3.05 -16.71
N TYR A 261 -6.87 -2.66 -16.14
CA TYR A 261 -7.78 -3.56 -15.44
C TYR A 261 -9.17 -3.48 -16.04
N PHE A 262 -9.91 -4.58 -15.93
CA PHE A 262 -11.34 -4.61 -16.11
C PHE A 262 -11.99 -5.51 -15.06
N ALA A 263 -13.28 -5.37 -14.85
CA ALA A 263 -14.00 -6.16 -13.87
C ALA A 263 -15.43 -6.45 -14.34
N ASP A 264 -16.00 -7.52 -13.77
CA ASP A 264 -17.41 -7.84 -13.91
C ASP A 264 -18.29 -7.12 -12.86
N SER A 265 -19.59 -7.21 -13.01
CA SER A 265 -20.58 -6.63 -12.09
C SER A 265 -20.59 -7.29 -10.70
N LYS A 266 -19.93 -8.44 -10.53
CA LYS A 266 -19.88 -9.26 -9.30
C LYS A 266 -18.63 -9.00 -8.46
N GLY A 267 -17.75 -8.12 -8.93
CA GLY A 267 -16.52 -7.76 -8.20
C GLY A 267 -15.29 -8.60 -8.57
N ASN A 268 -15.37 -9.47 -9.59
CA ASN A 268 -14.18 -10.16 -10.08
C ASN A 268 -13.35 -9.20 -10.94
N VAL A 269 -12.07 -9.07 -10.61
CA VAL A 269 -11.13 -8.14 -11.27
C VAL A 269 -10.11 -8.92 -12.08
N TYR A 270 -9.81 -8.38 -13.25
CA TYR A 270 -8.84 -8.92 -14.20
C TYR A 270 -7.84 -7.85 -14.59
N ARG A 271 -6.57 -8.24 -14.72
CA ARG A 271 -5.48 -7.38 -15.17
C ARG A 271 -4.92 -7.90 -16.49
N LEU A 272 -4.73 -7.01 -17.47
CA LEU A 272 -4.01 -7.39 -18.67
C LEU A 272 -2.52 -7.57 -18.36
N PRO A 273 -1.86 -8.60 -18.93
CA PRO A 273 -0.42 -8.75 -18.82
C PRO A 273 0.30 -7.52 -19.39
N TYR A 274 1.24 -6.95 -18.64
CA TYR A 274 1.94 -5.72 -19.05
C TYR A 274 2.83 -5.94 -20.28
N ASN A 275 3.54 -7.07 -20.32
CA ASN A 275 4.40 -7.48 -21.42
C ASN A 275 3.80 -8.68 -22.15
N MET A 276 2.83 -8.42 -23.01
CA MET A 276 2.25 -9.47 -23.84
C MET A 276 3.29 -10.02 -24.83
N LYS A 277 3.43 -11.33 -24.88
CA LYS A 277 4.36 -12.05 -25.77
C LYS A 277 3.71 -12.43 -27.09
N GLU A 278 2.41 -12.58 -27.07
CA GLU A 278 1.58 -12.96 -28.21
C GLU A 278 0.61 -11.82 -28.55
N GLU A 279 -0.01 -11.87 -29.71
CA GLU A 279 -1.04 -10.91 -30.13
C GLU A 279 -2.23 -10.88 -29.18
N TRP A 280 -2.47 -11.98 -28.46
CA TRP A 280 -3.47 -12.10 -27.41
C TRP A 280 -2.96 -12.96 -26.26
N GLU A 281 -3.33 -12.62 -25.04
CA GLU A 281 -3.03 -13.39 -23.84
C GLU A 281 -4.23 -13.40 -22.89
N ARG A 282 -4.29 -14.39 -22.01
CA ARG A 282 -5.32 -14.45 -20.98
C ARG A 282 -5.02 -13.42 -19.89
N PRO A 283 -6.04 -12.66 -19.42
CA PRO A 283 -5.85 -11.75 -18.32
C PRO A 283 -5.58 -12.50 -17.01
N GLU A 284 -4.83 -11.86 -16.12
CA GLU A 284 -4.62 -12.35 -14.77
C GLU A 284 -5.84 -12.07 -13.90
N VAL A 285 -6.29 -13.05 -13.13
CA VAL A 285 -7.38 -12.88 -12.16
C VAL A 285 -6.83 -12.26 -10.88
N MET A 286 -7.36 -11.10 -10.48
CA MET A 286 -6.94 -10.37 -9.29
C MET A 286 -7.88 -10.68 -8.13
N ASN A 287 -7.37 -11.31 -7.08
CA ASN A 287 -8.16 -11.67 -5.91
C ASN A 287 -7.98 -10.65 -4.77
N TYR A 288 -8.63 -9.49 -4.87
CA TYR A 288 -8.58 -8.45 -3.84
C TYR A 288 -9.50 -8.70 -2.64
N ASN A 289 -10.53 -9.52 -2.79
CA ASN A 289 -11.55 -9.76 -1.77
C ASN A 289 -11.24 -10.93 -0.81
N SER A 290 -10.06 -11.52 -0.88
CA SER A 290 -9.76 -12.68 -0.06
C SER A 290 -9.19 -12.29 1.30
N ILE A 291 -10.02 -12.32 2.33
CA ILE A 291 -9.54 -12.76 3.64
C ILE A 291 -8.89 -14.11 3.37
N LEU A 292 -7.57 -14.19 3.55
CA LEU A 292 -6.83 -15.45 3.31
C LEU A 292 -7.41 -16.55 4.21
N SER A 293 -8.21 -17.39 3.58
CA SER A 293 -8.86 -18.54 4.22
C SER A 293 -7.97 -19.78 4.07
N PRO A 294 -8.23 -20.87 4.77
CA PRO A 294 -7.59 -22.16 4.50
C PRO A 294 -7.69 -22.59 3.03
N LYS A 295 -8.79 -22.23 2.34
CA LYS A 295 -8.97 -22.46 0.89
C LYS A 295 -7.98 -21.68 0.05
N ASP A 296 -7.60 -20.47 0.46
CA ASP A 296 -6.59 -19.68 -0.26
C ASP A 296 -5.21 -20.28 -0.13
N ILE A 297 -4.88 -20.93 1.00
CA ILE A 297 -3.64 -21.69 1.14
C ILE A 297 -3.62 -22.84 0.12
N GLN A 298 -4.73 -23.55 -0.09
CA GLN A 298 -4.83 -24.61 -1.09
C GLN A 298 -4.69 -24.06 -2.51
N ASN A 299 -5.37 -22.96 -2.82
CA ASN A 299 -5.28 -22.33 -4.15
C ASN A 299 -3.88 -21.81 -4.47
N ASN A 300 -3.06 -21.50 -3.47
CA ASN A 300 -1.69 -21.04 -3.58
C ASN A 300 -0.67 -22.14 -3.23
N ALA A 301 -1.05 -23.41 -3.31
CA ALA A 301 -0.20 -24.55 -2.93
C ALA A 301 1.16 -24.58 -3.67
N PHE A 302 1.24 -24.03 -4.89
CA PHE A 302 2.48 -23.93 -5.64
C PHE A 302 3.56 -23.09 -4.95
N LEU A 303 3.17 -22.06 -4.17
CA LEU A 303 4.08 -21.19 -3.40
C LEU A 303 4.84 -21.97 -2.30
N PHE A 304 4.35 -23.15 -1.93
CA PHE A 304 4.94 -24.01 -0.90
C PHE A 304 5.74 -25.18 -1.50
N GLN A 305 5.83 -25.26 -2.82
CA GLN A 305 6.68 -26.25 -3.48
C GLN A 305 8.16 -25.88 -3.29
N LYS A 306 8.97 -26.85 -2.91
CA LYS A 306 10.41 -26.64 -2.62
C LYS A 306 11.15 -25.97 -3.76
N ASP A 307 10.85 -26.37 -4.99
CA ASP A 307 11.50 -25.81 -6.19
C ASP A 307 11.09 -24.35 -6.42
N TYR A 308 9.83 -24.01 -6.18
CA TYR A 308 9.38 -22.63 -6.27
C TYR A 308 10.09 -21.76 -5.22
N ILE A 309 10.11 -22.20 -3.95
CA ILE A 309 10.75 -21.44 -2.86
C ILE A 309 12.23 -21.22 -3.16
N LYS A 310 12.95 -22.26 -3.60
CA LYS A 310 14.36 -22.12 -4.00
C LYS A 310 14.55 -21.11 -5.15
N LYS A 311 13.70 -21.20 -6.18
CA LYS A 311 13.77 -20.31 -7.34
C LYS A 311 13.51 -18.86 -6.95
N ILE A 312 12.47 -18.57 -6.15
CA ILE A 312 12.17 -17.20 -5.75
C ILE A 312 13.25 -16.64 -4.82
N MET A 313 13.81 -17.43 -3.91
CA MET A 313 14.94 -17.02 -3.05
C MET A 313 16.18 -16.68 -3.89
N ILE A 314 16.53 -17.49 -4.88
CA ILE A 314 17.66 -17.21 -5.80
C ILE A 314 17.38 -15.91 -6.57
N LYS A 315 16.17 -15.76 -7.10
CA LYS A 315 15.75 -14.61 -7.90
C LYS A 315 15.86 -13.30 -7.10
N THR A 316 15.29 -13.27 -5.91
CA THR A 316 15.30 -12.08 -5.04
C THR A 316 16.71 -11.76 -4.52
N THR A 317 17.50 -12.78 -4.20
CA THR A 317 18.91 -12.59 -3.81
C THR A 317 19.74 -12.01 -4.96
N ASN A 318 19.62 -12.56 -6.17
CA ASN A 318 20.36 -12.07 -7.33
C ASN A 318 20.00 -10.63 -7.65
N TRP A 319 18.71 -10.30 -7.68
CA TRP A 319 18.26 -8.93 -7.90
C TRP A 319 18.90 -7.97 -6.89
N GLN A 320 18.87 -8.32 -5.59
CA GLN A 320 19.40 -7.45 -4.54
C GLN A 320 20.92 -7.33 -4.59
N LEU A 321 21.64 -8.38 -4.95
CA LEU A 321 23.11 -8.35 -5.13
C LEU A 321 23.52 -7.46 -6.31
N GLU A 322 22.71 -7.41 -7.37
CA GLU A 322 22.89 -6.54 -8.53
C GLU A 322 22.46 -5.08 -8.24
N HIS A 323 21.69 -4.86 -7.18
CA HIS A 323 21.26 -3.54 -6.72
C HIS A 323 21.73 -3.31 -5.28
N PRO A 324 23.05 -3.11 -5.06
CA PRO A 324 23.59 -2.91 -3.71
C PRO A 324 23.17 -1.54 -3.16
N ARG A 325 22.93 -1.51 -1.85
CA ARG A 325 22.57 -0.27 -1.14
C ARG A 325 23.29 -0.24 0.20
N HIS A 326 23.66 0.94 0.64
CA HIS A 326 24.41 1.19 1.87
C HIS A 326 25.81 0.55 1.91
N LYS A 327 26.61 0.91 2.94
CA LYS A 327 27.90 0.28 3.17
C LYS A 327 27.73 -1.16 3.62
N GLN A 328 28.62 -2.06 3.20
CA GLN A 328 28.52 -3.49 3.51
C GLN A 328 28.50 -3.80 5.03
N THR A 329 29.18 -2.99 5.84
CA THR A 329 29.18 -3.12 7.30
C THR A 329 28.01 -2.42 8.00
N ASN A 330 27.07 -1.80 7.25
CA ASN A 330 25.88 -1.19 7.83
C ASN A 330 24.91 -2.28 8.32
N TRP A 331 24.17 -2.00 9.39
CA TRP A 331 23.18 -2.92 9.96
C TRP A 331 22.16 -3.43 8.93
N THR A 332 21.80 -2.60 7.94
CA THR A 332 20.88 -2.97 6.85
C THR A 332 21.41 -4.17 6.07
N ASN A 333 22.70 -4.15 5.74
CA ASN A 333 23.39 -5.27 5.11
C ASN A 333 23.65 -6.42 6.08
N GLY A 334 23.85 -6.15 7.38
CA GLY A 334 23.93 -7.19 8.41
C GLY A 334 22.65 -8.06 8.42
N ALA A 335 21.49 -7.43 8.37
CA ALA A 335 20.22 -8.11 8.28
C ALA A 335 20.01 -8.80 6.91
N PHE A 336 20.43 -8.17 5.82
CA PHE A 336 20.37 -8.76 4.49
C PHE A 336 21.19 -10.04 4.39
N TYR A 337 22.47 -9.99 4.80
CA TYR A 337 23.34 -11.17 4.69
C TYR A 337 22.99 -12.29 5.66
N ALA A 338 22.30 -12.01 6.77
CA ALA A 338 21.68 -13.06 7.57
C ALA A 338 20.65 -13.86 6.76
N GLY A 339 19.87 -13.19 5.91
CA GLY A 339 18.94 -13.82 4.96
C GLY A 339 19.65 -14.49 3.79
N VAL A 340 20.71 -13.87 3.24
CA VAL A 340 21.51 -14.44 2.13
C VAL A 340 22.17 -15.75 2.55
N TYR A 341 22.70 -15.84 3.76
CA TYR A 341 23.24 -17.09 4.28
C TYR A 341 22.15 -18.18 4.38
N ALA A 342 20.98 -17.84 4.91
CA ALA A 342 19.85 -18.76 4.97
C ALA A 342 19.38 -19.20 3.56
N ALA A 343 19.45 -18.30 2.58
CA ALA A 343 19.16 -18.62 1.18
C ALA A 343 20.20 -19.61 0.61
N TRP A 344 21.48 -19.41 0.90
CA TRP A 344 22.53 -20.36 0.51
C TRP A 344 22.34 -21.71 1.20
N GLU A 345 22.09 -21.77 2.50
CA GLU A 345 21.80 -23.03 3.20
C GLU A 345 20.64 -23.80 2.53
N THR A 346 19.62 -23.07 2.07
CA THR A 346 18.42 -23.65 1.47
C THR A 346 18.64 -24.09 0.02
N THR A 347 19.35 -23.29 -0.77
CA THR A 347 19.44 -23.46 -2.22
C THR A 347 20.73 -24.13 -2.68
N ARG A 348 21.80 -24.03 -1.88
CA ARG A 348 23.18 -24.45 -2.20
C ARG A 348 23.74 -23.77 -3.45
N SER A 349 23.27 -22.56 -3.74
CA SER A 349 23.75 -21.79 -4.89
C SER A 349 25.19 -21.30 -4.67
N LYS A 350 26.10 -21.74 -5.55
CA LYS A 350 27.50 -21.30 -5.52
C LYS A 350 27.64 -19.80 -5.69
N LYS A 351 26.87 -19.19 -6.59
CA LYS A 351 26.86 -17.72 -6.84
C LYS A 351 26.57 -16.94 -5.55
N ILE A 352 25.60 -17.40 -4.74
CA ILE A 352 25.24 -16.77 -3.48
C ILE A 352 26.38 -16.90 -2.44
N TYR A 353 26.99 -18.06 -2.36
CA TYR A 353 28.13 -18.30 -1.48
C TYR A 353 29.32 -17.42 -1.82
N ASP A 354 29.70 -17.42 -3.10
CA ASP A 354 30.83 -16.63 -3.61
C ASP A 354 30.63 -15.13 -3.34
N ALA A 355 29.38 -14.63 -3.47
CA ALA A 355 29.05 -13.23 -3.17
C ALA A 355 29.28 -12.88 -1.70
N MET A 356 28.87 -13.75 -0.75
CA MET A 356 29.15 -13.55 0.67
C MET A 356 30.65 -13.59 0.99
N MET A 357 31.38 -14.53 0.38
CA MET A 357 32.82 -14.64 0.53
C MET A 357 33.57 -13.40 0.00
N ALA A 358 33.12 -12.87 -1.14
CA ALA A 358 33.66 -11.63 -1.71
C ALA A 358 33.43 -10.42 -0.77
N VAL A 359 32.26 -10.34 -0.13
CA VAL A 359 32.01 -9.28 0.88
C VAL A 359 33.00 -9.40 2.04
N GLY A 360 33.22 -10.59 2.56
CA GLY A 360 34.18 -10.82 3.65
C GLY A 360 35.62 -10.54 3.23
N ASN A 361 36.08 -11.13 2.13
CA ASN A 361 37.48 -11.04 1.71
C ASN A 361 37.86 -9.67 1.12
N ASP A 362 36.98 -9.12 0.24
CA ASP A 362 37.37 -7.98 -0.60
C ASP A 362 36.81 -6.65 -0.08
N SER A 363 35.55 -6.65 0.40
CA SER A 363 34.88 -5.41 0.77
C SER A 363 35.07 -5.01 2.23
N THR A 364 34.94 -5.96 3.16
CA THR A 364 34.97 -5.67 4.60
C THR A 364 36.22 -6.17 5.28
N GLN A 365 36.96 -7.08 4.69
CA GLN A 365 38.13 -7.75 5.31
C GLN A 365 37.76 -8.33 6.68
N TRP A 366 36.55 -8.90 6.77
CA TRP A 366 35.98 -9.47 8.00
C TRP A 366 35.83 -8.49 9.16
N GLN A 367 35.88 -7.17 8.86
CA GLN A 367 35.70 -6.13 9.88
C GLN A 367 34.21 -5.86 10.11
N PRO A 368 33.75 -5.76 11.37
CA PRO A 368 32.42 -5.18 11.67
C PRO A 368 32.42 -3.67 11.42
N GLY A 369 31.32 -3.01 11.76
CA GLY A 369 31.25 -1.55 11.72
C GLY A 369 32.22 -0.89 12.72
N LYS A 370 32.42 0.41 12.57
CA LYS A 370 33.47 1.14 13.32
C LYS A 370 33.12 1.39 14.79
N ARG A 371 31.81 1.45 15.13
CA ARG A 371 31.37 1.72 16.51
C ARG A 371 31.35 0.40 17.30
N TRP A 372 32.45 0.03 17.90
CA TRP A 372 32.58 -1.20 18.68
C TRP A 372 31.51 -1.36 19.78
N PHE A 373 30.96 -0.27 20.27
CA PHE A 373 29.91 -0.21 21.31
C PHE A 373 28.47 -0.30 20.77
N HIS A 374 28.24 -0.29 19.46
CA HIS A 374 26.91 -0.19 18.89
C HIS A 374 26.44 -1.52 18.30
N ALA A 375 25.22 -1.96 18.67
CA ALA A 375 24.66 -3.21 18.20
C ALA A 375 24.59 -3.33 16.67
N ASP A 376 24.25 -2.23 16.00
CA ASP A 376 24.14 -2.18 14.53
C ASP A 376 25.46 -2.53 13.83
N ASP A 377 26.57 -2.09 14.40
CA ASP A 377 27.86 -2.22 13.76
C ASP A 377 28.42 -3.66 13.80
N ILE A 378 27.94 -4.50 14.74
CA ILE A 378 28.32 -5.91 14.81
C ILE A 378 27.33 -6.85 14.06
N ALA A 379 26.23 -6.33 13.52
CA ALA A 379 25.18 -7.13 12.90
C ALA A 379 25.69 -7.99 11.71
N ILE A 380 26.62 -7.47 10.90
CA ILE A 380 27.23 -8.20 9.77
C ILE A 380 28.02 -9.45 10.23
N SER A 381 28.51 -9.46 11.45
CA SER A 381 29.26 -10.58 12.02
C SER A 381 28.41 -11.85 12.17
N GLN A 382 27.06 -11.76 12.08
CA GLN A 382 26.23 -12.96 11.97
C GLN A 382 26.64 -13.80 10.76
N MET A 383 26.84 -13.16 9.59
CA MET A 383 27.30 -13.84 8.38
C MET A 383 28.75 -14.35 8.54
N TYR A 384 29.62 -13.56 9.15
CA TYR A 384 31.04 -13.98 9.34
C TYR A 384 31.15 -15.24 10.17
N ILE A 385 30.39 -15.34 11.26
CA ILE A 385 30.39 -16.53 12.11
C ILE A 385 29.79 -17.73 11.36
N ASP A 386 28.73 -17.51 10.59
CA ASP A 386 28.09 -18.57 9.82
C ASP A 386 29.05 -19.11 8.72
N LEU A 387 29.78 -18.24 8.01
CA LEU A 387 30.80 -18.63 7.05
C LEU A 387 32.02 -19.28 7.71
N TYR A 388 32.42 -18.80 8.89
CA TYR A 388 33.49 -19.45 9.68
C TYR A 388 33.15 -20.91 9.99
N ARG A 389 31.92 -21.25 10.23
CA ARG A 389 31.52 -22.65 10.45
C ARG A 389 31.82 -23.55 9.26
N GLN A 390 31.83 -23.00 8.06
CA GLN A 390 32.15 -23.71 6.82
C GLN A 390 33.66 -23.74 6.57
N GLU A 391 34.30 -22.59 6.66
CA GLU A 391 35.69 -22.38 6.20
C GLU A 391 36.74 -22.61 7.29
N LYS A 392 36.37 -22.46 8.57
CA LYS A 392 37.27 -22.59 9.74
C LYS A 392 38.51 -21.67 9.71
N ARG A 393 38.40 -20.52 9.05
CA ARG A 393 39.45 -19.51 8.93
C ARG A 393 39.38 -18.52 10.08
N PRO A 394 40.38 -18.48 11.03
CA PRO A 394 40.32 -17.65 12.23
C PRO A 394 40.18 -16.15 11.98
N GLU A 395 40.70 -15.65 10.86
CA GLU A 395 40.59 -14.24 10.48
C GLU A 395 39.17 -13.76 10.33
N MET A 396 38.23 -14.66 10.01
CA MET A 396 36.79 -14.33 9.89
C MET A 396 36.16 -13.90 11.23
N LEU A 397 36.74 -14.33 12.35
CA LEU A 397 36.20 -14.03 13.69
C LEU A 397 36.98 -12.95 14.42
N LYS A 398 38.30 -12.79 14.11
CA LYS A 398 39.22 -11.99 14.92
C LYS A 398 38.70 -10.61 15.26
N ALA A 399 38.30 -9.83 14.27
CA ALA A 399 37.84 -8.47 14.49
C ALA A 399 36.50 -8.39 15.26
N THR A 400 35.62 -9.39 15.08
CA THR A 400 34.38 -9.51 15.88
C THR A 400 34.70 -9.81 17.34
N ILE A 401 35.62 -10.72 17.61
CA ILE A 401 36.11 -11.05 18.98
C ILE A 401 36.69 -9.79 19.64
N ASP A 402 37.59 -9.09 18.95
CA ASP A 402 38.24 -7.87 19.47
C ASP A 402 37.17 -6.79 19.78
N ALA A 403 36.19 -6.57 18.92
CA ALA A 403 35.08 -5.63 19.14
C ALA A 403 34.24 -6.01 20.35
N LEU A 404 33.88 -7.28 20.49
CA LEU A 404 33.04 -7.76 21.58
C LEU A 404 33.79 -7.81 22.92
N ALA A 405 35.08 -8.08 22.91
CA ALA A 405 35.89 -7.99 24.12
C ALA A 405 35.92 -6.56 24.69
N ARG A 406 36.00 -5.56 23.83
CA ARG A 406 35.81 -4.14 24.20
C ARG A 406 34.42 -3.87 24.71
N PHE A 407 33.39 -4.35 24.00
CA PHE A 407 31.98 -4.17 24.33
C PHE A 407 31.60 -4.71 25.72
N GLN A 408 32.28 -5.79 26.16
CA GLN A 408 32.07 -6.36 27.48
C GLN A 408 32.79 -5.58 28.59
N LYS A 409 34.01 -5.07 28.33
CA LYS A 409 34.90 -4.53 29.33
C LYS A 409 34.86 -3.01 29.47
N GLU A 410 34.72 -2.29 28.35
CA GLU A 410 34.81 -0.83 28.36
C GLU A 410 33.44 -0.20 28.74
N PRO A 411 33.46 0.97 29.41
CA PRO A 411 32.26 1.73 29.67
C PRO A 411 31.51 2.05 28.39
N TYR A 412 30.18 1.91 28.42
CA TYR A 412 29.33 2.27 27.28
C TYR A 412 29.28 3.80 27.14
N PRO A 413 29.65 4.38 25.98
CA PRO A 413 29.53 5.81 25.75
C PRO A 413 28.06 6.23 25.71
N THR A 414 27.60 6.91 26.74
CA THR A 414 26.23 7.48 26.76
C THR A 414 26.29 8.88 26.16
N SER A 415 25.53 9.12 25.11
CA SER A 415 25.50 10.39 24.39
C SER A 415 24.20 11.18 24.59
N GLY A 416 23.22 10.62 25.31
CA GLY A 416 21.95 11.27 25.51
C GLY A 416 21.06 10.63 26.57
N LYS A 417 19.88 11.24 26.79
CA LYS A 417 18.90 10.78 27.80
C LYS A 417 18.35 9.35 27.56
N LYS A 418 18.54 8.79 26.36
CA LYS A 418 18.05 7.45 25.99
C LYS A 418 19.08 6.35 26.23
N ASP A 419 20.37 6.69 26.23
CA ASP A 419 21.48 5.74 26.32
C ASP A 419 21.75 5.30 27.77
N ILE A 420 20.70 4.92 28.48
CA ILE A 420 20.79 4.47 29.89
C ILE A 420 21.25 3.03 30.03
N ILE A 421 21.09 2.24 28.95
CA ILE A 421 21.53 0.84 28.84
C ILE A 421 22.11 0.60 27.45
N LYS A 422 22.85 -0.49 27.26
CA LYS A 422 23.55 -0.78 25.99
C LYS A 422 22.61 -0.95 24.81
N TRP A 423 21.47 -1.60 25.00
CA TRP A 423 20.46 -1.82 23.96
C TRP A 423 19.16 -1.09 24.31
N TRP A 424 19.20 0.22 24.18
CA TRP A 424 18.10 1.12 24.55
C TRP A 424 16.98 1.20 23.47
N TRP A 425 17.11 0.44 22.36
CA TRP A 425 16.08 0.32 21.31
C TRP A 425 15.89 -1.15 20.93
N CYS A 426 14.65 -1.54 20.61
CA CYS A 426 14.29 -2.93 20.40
C CYS A 426 14.96 -3.59 19.19
N ASP A 427 15.32 -2.81 18.16
CA ASP A 427 16.00 -3.31 16.95
C ASP A 427 17.35 -3.95 17.28
N ALA A 428 18.03 -3.46 18.32
CA ALA A 428 19.30 -4.02 18.81
C ALA A 428 19.21 -5.52 19.10
N LEU A 429 18.01 -6.02 19.45
CA LEU A 429 17.79 -7.43 19.81
C LEU A 429 17.88 -8.39 18.60
N PHE A 430 17.86 -7.89 17.36
CA PHE A 430 18.24 -8.65 16.17
C PHE A 430 19.71 -8.51 15.81
N MET A 431 20.31 -7.35 16.11
CA MET A 431 21.63 -6.98 15.62
C MET A 431 22.76 -7.67 16.41
N ALA A 432 22.80 -7.46 17.73
CA ALA A 432 23.88 -7.93 18.60
C ALA A 432 23.64 -9.31 19.24
N PRO A 433 22.47 -9.62 19.83
CA PRO A 433 22.25 -10.87 20.54
C PRO A 433 22.58 -12.14 19.75
N PRO A 434 22.13 -12.30 18.48
CA PRO A 434 22.50 -13.48 17.70
C PRO A 434 24.02 -13.62 17.46
N VAL A 435 24.77 -12.50 17.38
CA VAL A 435 26.23 -12.53 17.23
C VAL A 435 26.88 -13.08 18.48
N LEU A 436 26.47 -12.56 19.65
CA LEU A 436 27.01 -13.00 20.94
C LEU A 436 26.75 -14.49 21.19
N VAL A 437 25.52 -14.93 20.99
CA VAL A 437 25.16 -16.33 21.20
C VAL A 437 25.89 -17.26 20.21
N LYS A 438 25.94 -16.91 18.93
CA LYS A 438 26.68 -17.68 17.92
C LYS A 438 28.17 -17.75 18.25
N LEU A 439 28.76 -16.62 18.65
CA LEU A 439 30.16 -16.58 18.98
C LEU A 439 30.44 -17.46 20.22
N GLY A 440 29.63 -17.36 21.27
CA GLY A 440 29.78 -18.20 22.45
C GLY A 440 29.78 -19.69 22.13
N VAL A 441 28.86 -20.10 21.23
CA VAL A 441 28.75 -21.50 20.77
C VAL A 441 29.97 -21.93 19.94
N VAL A 442 30.42 -21.12 18.97
CA VAL A 442 31.54 -21.52 18.08
C VAL A 442 32.91 -21.46 18.75
N THR A 443 33.07 -20.63 19.80
CA THR A 443 34.29 -20.52 20.57
C THR A 443 34.28 -21.35 21.86
N ASN A 444 33.13 -21.97 22.18
CA ASN A 444 32.88 -22.67 23.44
C ASN A 444 33.16 -21.77 24.68
N ASP A 445 32.76 -20.50 24.60
CA ASP A 445 32.91 -19.49 25.64
C ASP A 445 31.54 -18.91 26.05
N ASN A 446 30.99 -19.42 27.15
CA ASN A 446 29.70 -19.02 27.67
C ASN A 446 29.64 -17.56 28.13
N SER A 447 30.77 -16.89 28.35
CA SER A 447 30.78 -15.50 28.80
C SER A 447 30.07 -14.57 27.82
N TYR A 448 30.10 -14.86 26.51
CA TYR A 448 29.37 -14.12 25.50
C TYR A 448 27.84 -14.31 25.65
N ILE A 449 27.39 -15.54 25.97
CA ILE A 449 25.96 -15.85 26.13
C ILE A 449 25.45 -15.20 27.44
N GLU A 450 26.21 -15.30 28.53
CA GLU A 450 25.84 -14.67 29.80
C GLU A 450 25.80 -13.14 29.71
N TYR A 451 26.71 -12.56 28.95
CA TYR A 451 26.67 -11.13 28.68
C TYR A 451 25.49 -10.71 27.84
N ASN A 452 25.14 -11.52 26.83
CA ASN A 452 23.90 -11.35 26.08
C ASN A 452 22.67 -11.34 27.00
N ASP A 453 22.57 -12.31 27.93
CA ASP A 453 21.44 -12.41 28.86
C ASP A 453 21.25 -11.13 29.67
N LYS A 454 22.35 -10.59 30.17
CA LYS A 454 22.32 -9.33 30.93
C LYS A 454 21.74 -8.20 30.10
N CYS A 455 22.33 -7.92 28.95
CA CYS A 455 21.92 -6.79 28.10
C CYS A 455 20.51 -6.99 27.51
N PHE A 456 20.15 -8.22 27.17
CA PHE A 456 18.81 -8.53 26.66
C PHE A 456 17.73 -8.28 27.72
N LYS A 457 17.96 -8.73 28.95
CA LYS A 457 17.03 -8.51 30.07
C LYS A 457 16.91 -7.03 30.44
N GLU A 458 17.99 -6.26 30.41
CA GLU A 458 17.92 -4.81 30.59
C GLU A 458 16.99 -4.16 29.54
N CYS A 459 17.13 -4.54 28.27
CA CYS A 459 16.25 -4.05 27.20
C CYS A 459 14.78 -4.55 27.39
N TYR A 460 14.62 -5.80 27.77
CA TYR A 460 13.29 -6.37 28.07
C TYR A 460 12.57 -5.58 29.17
N GLU A 461 13.20 -5.35 30.31
CA GLU A 461 12.58 -4.58 31.41
C GLU A 461 12.30 -3.12 31.02
N LEU A 462 13.09 -2.55 30.15
CA LEU A 462 12.92 -1.16 29.70
C LEU A 462 11.76 -1.01 28.71
N LEU A 463 11.61 -1.92 27.74
CA LEU A 463 10.79 -1.71 26.55
C LEU A 463 9.65 -2.69 26.37
N TYR A 464 9.63 -3.83 27.08
CA TYR A 464 8.58 -4.81 26.92
C TYR A 464 7.30 -4.43 27.66
N ASN A 465 6.21 -4.26 26.93
CA ASN A 465 4.90 -4.03 27.52
C ASN A 465 4.22 -5.37 27.82
N LYS A 466 4.15 -5.73 29.11
CA LYS A 466 3.61 -7.02 29.59
C LYS A 466 2.11 -7.19 29.26
N LYS A 467 1.35 -6.09 29.18
CA LYS A 467 -0.09 -6.11 28.82
C LYS A 467 -0.29 -6.40 27.35
N GLU A 468 0.41 -5.66 26.50
CA GLU A 468 0.30 -5.80 25.04
C GLU A 468 1.17 -6.94 24.49
N ARG A 469 2.13 -7.46 25.26
CA ARG A 469 3.11 -8.49 24.87
C ARG A 469 3.90 -8.11 23.63
N LEU A 470 4.28 -6.83 23.56
CA LEU A 470 4.99 -6.21 22.45
C LEU A 470 6.08 -5.28 23.00
N PHE A 471 7.11 -5.04 22.20
CA PHE A 471 8.17 -4.08 22.52
C PHE A 471 7.85 -2.69 21.98
N ALA A 472 7.98 -1.69 22.84
CA ALA A 472 8.14 -0.30 22.38
C ALA A 472 9.47 -0.17 21.63
N ARG A 473 9.56 0.74 20.68
CA ARG A 473 10.82 0.93 19.91
C ARG A 473 11.94 1.42 20.79
N ASP A 474 11.70 2.45 21.59
CA ASP A 474 12.57 3.03 22.61
C ASP A 474 11.73 3.83 23.63
N LEU A 475 12.38 4.55 24.54
CA LEU A 475 11.73 5.31 25.61
C LEU A 475 10.77 6.42 25.11
N ASP A 476 10.89 6.90 23.86
CA ASP A 476 9.94 7.88 23.32
C ASP A 476 8.56 7.26 23.08
N TYR A 477 8.49 5.94 23.01
CA TYR A 477 7.28 5.16 22.76
C TYR A 477 6.75 4.44 24.01
N VAL A 478 7.42 4.60 25.15
CA VAL A 478 6.94 4.11 26.44
C VAL A 478 6.07 5.20 27.09
N ILE A 479 4.83 4.87 27.44
CA ILE A 479 3.96 5.78 28.16
C ILE A 479 4.46 5.91 29.61
N LYS A 480 4.68 7.12 30.05
CA LYS A 480 5.09 7.46 31.43
C LYS A 480 3.94 7.25 32.40
N GLU A 481 4.25 7.17 33.71
CA GLU A 481 3.26 7.02 34.80
C GLU A 481 2.20 8.12 34.80
N ASP A 482 2.55 9.35 34.37
CA ASP A 482 1.63 10.49 34.22
C ASP A 482 0.71 10.39 32.99
N GLY A 483 0.75 9.31 32.25
CA GLY A 483 -0.05 9.05 31.04
C GLY A 483 0.43 9.82 29.81
N LYS A 484 1.52 10.60 29.91
CA LYS A 484 2.12 11.32 28.78
C LYS A 484 2.96 10.37 27.94
N GLY A 485 2.81 10.48 26.62
CA GLY A 485 3.55 9.73 25.63
C GLY A 485 2.88 9.80 24.27
N ARG A 486 3.58 9.32 23.26
CA ARG A 486 3.09 9.27 21.87
C ARG A 486 2.06 8.16 21.72
N LYS A 487 0.95 8.48 21.07
CA LYS A 487 -0.12 7.53 20.75
C LYS A 487 -0.46 7.59 19.28
N GLU A 488 -1.06 6.53 18.77
CA GLU A 488 -1.63 6.44 17.44
C GLU A 488 -2.89 7.31 17.30
N ALA A 489 -3.35 7.48 16.06
CA ALA A 489 -4.57 8.23 15.76
C ALA A 489 -5.82 7.67 16.45
N ASN A 490 -5.87 6.35 16.63
CA ASN A 490 -6.95 5.66 17.35
C ASN A 490 -6.79 5.69 18.89
N GLY A 491 -5.82 6.44 19.42
CA GLY A 491 -5.54 6.59 20.85
C GLY A 491 -4.76 5.43 21.50
N LYS A 492 -4.42 4.38 20.75
CA LYS A 492 -3.63 3.25 21.27
C LYS A 492 -2.14 3.57 21.33
N LEU A 493 -1.38 2.69 22.01
CA LEU A 493 0.07 2.76 22.09
C LEU A 493 0.71 2.46 20.73
N ILE A 494 1.86 3.05 20.47
CA ILE A 494 2.63 2.82 19.26
C ILE A 494 3.52 1.59 19.43
N PHE A 495 3.19 0.52 18.69
CA PHE A 495 4.04 -0.66 18.55
C PHE A 495 4.39 -0.85 17.08
N TRP A 496 5.63 -0.55 16.75
CA TRP A 496 6.11 -0.60 15.39
C TRP A 496 6.25 -2.04 14.89
N GLY A 497 5.65 -2.33 13.73
CA GLY A 497 5.62 -3.68 13.14
C GLY A 497 7.02 -4.23 12.87
N ARG A 498 7.89 -3.44 12.21
CA ARG A 498 9.28 -3.84 11.98
C ARG A 498 10.09 -3.96 13.28
N GLY A 499 9.86 -3.07 14.25
CA GLY A 499 10.52 -3.17 15.55
C GLY A 499 10.25 -4.51 16.24
N ASN A 500 8.99 -4.92 16.29
CA ASN A 500 8.60 -6.22 16.85
C ASN A 500 9.03 -7.39 15.95
N GLY A 501 9.11 -7.17 14.63
CA GLY A 501 9.70 -8.12 13.70
C GLY A 501 11.17 -8.39 13.99
N TRP A 502 11.96 -7.36 14.26
CA TRP A 502 13.34 -7.49 14.69
C TRP A 502 13.46 -8.34 15.95
N VAL A 503 12.65 -8.06 16.98
CA VAL A 503 12.68 -8.82 18.25
C VAL A 503 12.35 -10.28 18.02
N MET A 504 11.27 -10.57 17.31
CA MET A 504 10.86 -11.96 17.04
C MET A 504 11.90 -12.71 16.18
N GLY A 505 12.42 -12.07 15.15
CA GLY A 505 13.50 -12.63 14.33
C GLY A 505 14.78 -12.87 15.14
N GLY A 506 15.15 -11.94 16.03
CA GLY A 506 16.27 -12.06 16.96
C GLY A 506 16.10 -13.22 17.92
N LEU A 507 14.92 -13.35 18.55
CA LEU A 507 14.59 -14.46 19.46
C LEU A 507 14.68 -15.82 18.75
N ALA A 508 14.15 -15.95 17.53
CA ALA A 508 14.28 -17.19 16.76
C ALA A 508 15.74 -17.53 16.48
N ARG A 509 16.58 -16.54 16.15
CA ARG A 509 18.00 -16.73 15.89
C ARG A 509 18.80 -17.07 17.15
N ILE A 510 18.46 -16.47 18.29
CA ILE A 510 19.02 -16.82 19.61
C ILE A 510 18.67 -18.27 19.96
N LEU A 511 17.38 -18.62 19.94
CA LEU A 511 16.89 -19.94 20.31
C LEU A 511 17.38 -21.04 19.38
N LYS A 512 17.65 -20.74 18.10
CA LYS A 512 18.26 -21.65 17.14
C LYS A 512 19.66 -22.11 17.58
N GLU A 513 20.40 -21.23 18.22
CA GLU A 513 21.81 -21.43 18.58
C GLU A 513 22.02 -21.83 20.05
N LEU A 514 21.15 -21.34 20.92
CA LEU A 514 21.29 -21.50 22.35
C LEU A 514 21.21 -22.99 22.73
N PRO A 515 22.15 -23.54 23.53
CA PRO A 515 22.10 -24.93 23.97
C PRO A 515 20.77 -25.27 24.66
N SER A 516 20.30 -26.50 24.47
CA SER A 516 19.01 -26.95 25.03
C SER A 516 18.98 -26.98 26.55
N ASP A 517 20.12 -27.19 27.18
CA ASP A 517 20.33 -27.23 28.62
C ASP A 517 20.76 -25.88 29.23
N TYR A 518 20.83 -24.82 28.42
CA TYR A 518 21.22 -23.51 28.93
C TYR A 518 20.21 -22.97 29.94
N PRO A 519 20.62 -22.57 31.15
CA PRO A 519 19.71 -22.27 32.26
C PRO A 519 18.67 -21.18 31.97
N GLN A 520 19.02 -20.19 31.13
CA GLN A 520 18.13 -19.08 30.80
C GLN A 520 17.30 -19.32 29.52
N ARG A 521 17.43 -20.47 28.87
CA ARG A 521 16.68 -20.80 27.64
C ARG A 521 15.16 -20.65 27.83
N ASN A 522 14.62 -21.07 28.97
CA ASN A 522 13.20 -20.95 29.30
C ASN A 522 12.69 -19.50 29.29
N PHE A 523 13.52 -18.51 29.62
CA PHE A 523 13.14 -17.10 29.52
C PHE A 523 12.85 -16.71 28.07
N TYR A 524 13.75 -17.05 27.16
CA TYR A 524 13.59 -16.74 25.73
C TYR A 524 12.42 -17.49 25.09
N GLU A 525 12.22 -18.75 25.43
CA GLU A 525 11.11 -19.55 24.92
C GLU A 525 9.75 -19.02 25.38
N ARG A 526 9.62 -18.63 26.65
CA ARG A 526 8.40 -18.02 27.18
C ARG A 526 8.10 -16.70 26.46
N LEU A 527 9.08 -15.80 26.38
CA LEU A 527 8.95 -14.52 25.71
C LEU A 527 8.55 -14.70 24.24
N PHE A 528 9.20 -15.63 23.54
CA PHE A 528 8.88 -15.95 22.14
C PHE A 528 7.42 -16.39 21.98
N LYS A 529 6.92 -17.30 22.84
CA LYS A 529 5.53 -17.78 22.83
C LYS A 529 4.52 -16.67 23.13
N GLU A 530 4.79 -15.84 24.12
CA GLU A 530 3.94 -14.70 24.50
C GLU A 530 3.79 -13.72 23.34
N MET A 531 4.90 -13.35 22.70
CA MET A 531 4.89 -12.46 21.56
C MET A 531 4.23 -13.11 20.33
N ALA A 532 4.53 -14.38 20.02
CA ALA A 532 3.93 -15.09 18.90
C ALA A 532 2.40 -15.12 18.99
N ALA A 533 1.84 -15.41 20.17
CA ALA A 533 0.40 -15.40 20.38
C ALA A 533 -0.21 -14.01 20.11
N ARG A 534 0.45 -12.95 20.57
CA ARG A 534 -0.01 -11.58 20.31
C ARG A 534 0.09 -11.20 18.85
N ILE A 535 1.22 -11.49 18.22
CA ILE A 535 1.49 -11.17 16.81
C ILE A 535 0.46 -11.83 15.89
N VAL A 536 0.13 -13.10 16.08
CA VAL A 536 -0.88 -13.78 15.27
C VAL A 536 -2.24 -13.08 15.36
N SER A 537 -2.62 -12.59 16.53
CA SER A 537 -3.88 -11.86 16.73
C SER A 537 -3.94 -10.50 15.99
N LEU A 538 -2.81 -10.00 15.52
CA LEU A 538 -2.67 -8.70 14.83
C LEU A 538 -2.42 -8.85 13.33
N GLN A 539 -2.36 -10.07 12.80
CA GLN A 539 -2.19 -10.33 11.37
C GLN A 539 -3.41 -9.84 10.59
N GLN A 540 -3.17 -9.14 9.48
CA GLN A 540 -4.24 -8.62 8.66
C GLN A 540 -4.73 -9.65 7.62
N ALA A 541 -5.84 -9.34 6.97
CA ALA A 541 -6.52 -10.25 6.04
C ALA A 541 -5.65 -10.68 4.84
N ASP A 542 -4.73 -9.82 4.38
CA ASP A 542 -3.77 -10.11 3.31
C ASP A 542 -2.59 -11.00 3.76
N GLY A 543 -2.56 -11.39 5.02
CA GLY A 543 -1.50 -12.21 5.62
C GLY A 543 -0.32 -11.42 6.15
N LEU A 544 -0.25 -10.10 5.93
CA LEU A 544 0.84 -9.25 6.38
C LEU A 544 0.49 -8.48 7.66
N TRP A 545 1.47 -7.87 8.27
CA TRP A 545 1.30 -6.91 9.36
C TRP A 545 1.54 -5.49 8.84
N ARG A 546 1.01 -4.53 9.54
CA ARG A 546 1.11 -3.11 9.21
C ARG A 546 2.28 -2.46 9.93
N ALA A 547 2.68 -1.29 9.44
CA ALA A 547 3.76 -0.52 10.06
C ALA A 547 3.48 -0.22 11.55
N SER A 548 2.22 0.05 11.93
CA SER A 548 1.77 0.07 13.31
C SER A 548 0.86 -1.13 13.60
N LEU A 549 1.21 -1.89 14.65
CA LEU A 549 0.52 -3.13 14.98
C LEU A 549 -0.87 -2.90 15.61
N LEU A 550 -1.05 -1.81 16.35
CA LEU A 550 -2.32 -1.52 17.04
C LEU A 550 -3.21 -0.49 16.33
N ASP A 551 -2.73 0.09 15.22
CA ASP A 551 -3.50 1.00 14.38
C ASP A 551 -3.33 0.67 12.89
N PRO A 552 -3.72 -0.53 12.46
CA PRO A 552 -3.53 -0.95 11.07
C PRO A 552 -4.29 -0.09 10.07
N GLU A 553 -5.41 0.49 10.45
CA GLU A 553 -6.25 1.33 9.59
C GLU A 553 -5.55 2.64 9.19
N SER A 554 -4.75 3.21 10.08
CA SER A 554 -3.94 4.40 9.78
C SER A 554 -2.73 4.10 8.89
N TYR A 555 -2.37 2.83 8.70
CA TYR A 555 -1.22 2.36 7.92
C TYR A 555 -1.65 1.23 6.98
N PRO A 556 -2.45 1.50 5.94
CA PRO A 556 -3.16 0.49 5.17
C PRO A 556 -2.28 -0.46 4.35
N GLY A 557 -1.05 -0.07 3.99
CA GLY A 557 -0.13 -0.92 3.23
C GLY A 557 0.48 -2.06 4.07
N GLY A 558 0.62 -3.25 3.48
CA GLY A 558 1.36 -4.35 4.10
C GLY A 558 2.86 -4.00 4.20
N GLU A 559 3.46 -4.11 5.38
CA GLU A 559 4.87 -3.78 5.59
C GLU A 559 5.73 -5.05 5.56
N VAL A 560 6.53 -5.21 4.49
CA VAL A 560 7.21 -6.47 4.16
C VAL A 560 8.36 -6.80 5.10
N SER A 561 9.13 -5.82 5.57
CA SER A 561 10.29 -6.13 6.42
C SER A 561 9.87 -6.71 7.77
N GLY A 562 8.93 -6.08 8.46
CA GLY A 562 8.36 -6.61 9.70
C GLY A 562 7.66 -7.95 9.47
N SER A 563 6.81 -8.03 8.43
CA SER A 563 6.09 -9.25 8.09
C SER A 563 7.00 -10.41 7.75
N GLY A 564 8.13 -10.16 7.08
CA GLY A 564 9.12 -11.19 6.75
C GLY A 564 9.79 -11.78 8.00
N PHE A 565 10.21 -10.94 8.95
CA PHE A 565 10.75 -11.42 10.22
C PHE A 565 9.73 -12.15 11.08
N LEU A 566 8.48 -11.68 11.10
CA LEU A 566 7.39 -12.35 11.83
C LEU A 566 7.05 -13.69 11.18
N CYS A 567 6.98 -13.77 9.86
CA CYS A 567 6.81 -15.02 9.12
C CYS A 567 7.94 -16.02 9.42
N TYR A 568 9.20 -15.54 9.36
CA TYR A 568 10.37 -16.34 9.72
C TYR A 568 10.25 -16.92 11.14
N ALA A 569 9.95 -16.08 12.12
CA ALA A 569 9.88 -16.49 13.50
C ALA A 569 8.75 -17.50 13.76
N LEU A 570 7.56 -17.26 13.21
CA LEU A 570 6.43 -18.18 13.34
C LEU A 570 6.74 -19.53 12.68
N ALA A 571 7.25 -19.55 11.46
CA ALA A 571 7.62 -20.76 10.76
C ALA A 571 8.73 -21.52 11.49
N TRP A 572 9.75 -20.81 11.99
CA TRP A 572 10.80 -21.39 12.82
C TRP A 572 10.23 -22.04 14.10
N GLY A 573 9.33 -21.34 14.80
CA GLY A 573 8.68 -21.83 16.01
C GLY A 573 7.87 -23.12 15.78
N VAL A 574 7.16 -23.19 14.66
CA VAL A 574 6.44 -24.40 14.23
C VAL A 574 7.41 -25.54 13.94
N ASN A 575 8.43 -25.29 13.12
CA ASN A 575 9.42 -26.29 12.71
C ASN A 575 10.19 -26.92 13.88
N ASN A 576 10.35 -26.17 14.98
CA ASN A 576 11.08 -26.61 16.17
C ASN A 576 10.16 -27.03 17.33
N GLY A 577 8.84 -27.19 17.07
CA GLY A 577 7.86 -27.66 18.05
C GLY A 577 7.62 -26.72 19.22
N LEU A 578 8.05 -25.46 19.12
CA LEU A 578 7.84 -24.44 20.13
C LEU A 578 6.44 -23.82 20.05
N LEU A 579 5.89 -23.74 18.84
CA LEU A 579 4.52 -23.32 18.52
C LEU A 579 3.79 -24.51 17.91
N LYS A 580 2.85 -25.09 18.67
CA LYS A 580 2.21 -26.38 18.31
C LYS A 580 0.82 -26.22 17.72
N GLU A 581 0.14 -25.12 17.98
CA GLU A 581 -1.22 -24.92 17.51
C GLU A 581 -1.27 -24.59 16.02
N GLU A 582 -2.26 -25.14 15.33
CA GLU A 582 -2.49 -24.95 13.88
C GLU A 582 -2.58 -23.48 13.45
N LEU A 583 -3.00 -22.62 14.36
CA LEU A 583 -3.12 -21.20 14.09
C LEU A 583 -1.77 -20.55 13.70
N TYR A 584 -0.63 -21.00 14.28
CA TYR A 584 0.69 -20.46 13.95
C TYR A 584 1.18 -20.92 12.58
N LEU A 585 0.92 -22.19 12.26
CA LEU A 585 1.19 -22.74 10.92
C LEU A 585 0.39 -21.98 9.86
N THR A 586 -0.90 -21.78 10.10
CA THR A 586 -1.80 -21.05 9.22
C THR A 586 -1.33 -19.61 9.05
N ALA A 587 -0.94 -18.92 10.14
CA ALA A 587 -0.44 -17.55 10.09
C ALA A 587 0.87 -17.45 9.30
N ALA A 588 1.81 -18.37 9.49
CA ALA A 588 3.06 -18.40 8.72
C ALA A 588 2.80 -18.63 7.21
N LYS A 589 1.89 -19.55 6.86
CA LYS A 589 1.50 -19.81 5.48
C LYS A 589 0.82 -18.58 4.83
N LYS A 590 -0.09 -17.91 5.54
CA LYS A 590 -0.72 -16.67 5.07
C LYS A 590 0.30 -15.56 4.85
N ALA A 591 1.23 -15.39 5.78
CA ALA A 591 2.30 -14.40 5.65
C ALA A 591 3.15 -14.66 4.42
N TRP A 592 3.52 -15.91 4.14
CA TRP A 592 4.29 -16.26 2.96
C TRP A 592 3.56 -15.94 1.65
N ILE A 593 2.25 -16.19 1.57
CA ILE A 593 1.43 -15.80 0.42
C ILE A 593 1.48 -14.26 0.23
N GLY A 594 1.25 -13.51 1.31
CA GLY A 594 1.31 -12.04 1.27
C GLY A 594 2.67 -11.51 0.84
N LEU A 595 3.77 -12.07 1.38
CA LEU A 595 5.13 -11.70 1.02
C LEU A 595 5.45 -11.95 -0.45
N ASN A 596 5.01 -13.07 -1.04
CA ASN A 596 5.22 -13.36 -2.46
C ASN A 596 4.50 -12.36 -3.38
N ARG A 597 3.34 -11.84 -2.98
CA ARG A 597 2.63 -10.79 -3.73
C ARG A 597 3.39 -9.47 -3.78
N CYS A 598 4.35 -9.27 -2.88
CA CYS A 598 5.18 -8.07 -2.82
C CYS A 598 6.51 -8.22 -3.59
N VAL A 599 6.74 -9.33 -4.26
CA VAL A 599 7.90 -9.53 -5.13
C VAL A 599 7.48 -9.25 -6.58
N ASN A 600 8.18 -8.32 -7.24
CA ASN A 600 7.90 -8.02 -8.64
C ASN A 600 8.50 -9.08 -9.60
N GLU A 601 8.22 -8.94 -10.87
CA GLU A 601 8.68 -9.88 -11.92
C GLU A 601 10.20 -9.94 -12.06
N GLU A 602 10.93 -8.90 -11.69
CA GLU A 602 12.39 -8.87 -11.73
C GLU A 602 13.03 -9.55 -10.51
N GLY A 603 12.29 -9.72 -9.43
CA GLY A 603 12.75 -10.27 -8.16
C GLY A 603 12.99 -9.22 -7.07
N ARG A 604 12.60 -7.96 -7.29
CA ARG A 604 12.63 -6.92 -6.27
C ARG A 604 11.56 -7.16 -5.22
N VAL A 605 11.96 -7.14 -3.95
CA VAL A 605 11.06 -7.19 -2.81
C VAL A 605 10.61 -5.77 -2.49
N GLY A 606 9.35 -5.45 -2.79
CA GLY A 606 8.74 -4.14 -2.57
C GLY A 606 8.02 -4.02 -1.22
N TRP A 607 7.26 -2.92 -1.03
CA TRP A 607 6.51 -2.63 0.19
C TRP A 607 7.36 -2.63 1.46
N VAL A 608 8.61 -2.23 1.36
CA VAL A 608 9.53 -2.12 2.50
C VAL A 608 9.53 -0.70 3.01
N GLN A 609 9.09 -0.51 4.25
CA GLN A 609 9.16 0.78 4.91
C GLN A 609 10.61 1.29 4.94
N PRO A 610 10.89 2.56 4.53
CA PRO A 610 12.23 3.14 4.59
C PRO A 610 12.84 3.13 5.99
N ILE A 611 14.15 3.34 6.07
CA ILE A 611 14.87 3.48 7.35
C ILE A 611 14.18 4.53 8.22
N GLY A 612 13.94 4.18 9.47
CA GLY A 612 13.29 5.03 10.47
C GLY A 612 13.12 4.30 11.80
N ALA A 613 12.57 4.98 12.76
CA ALA A 613 12.40 4.51 14.14
C ALA A 613 10.92 4.37 14.55
N ASP A 614 10.00 4.55 13.62
CA ASP A 614 8.57 4.66 13.86
C ASP A 614 7.75 4.14 12.67
N PRO A 615 6.46 3.87 12.86
CA PRO A 615 5.55 3.56 11.77
C PRO A 615 5.51 4.69 10.73
N ARG A 616 5.61 4.34 9.45
CA ARG A 616 5.55 5.28 8.33
C ARG A 616 4.46 4.89 7.35
N LYS A 617 3.93 5.91 6.63
CA LYS A 617 2.88 5.73 5.61
C LYS A 617 3.44 5.86 4.18
N ASN A 618 4.58 6.53 4.02
CA ASN A 618 5.13 6.91 2.72
C ASN A 618 6.03 5.80 2.15
N PHE A 619 5.43 4.68 1.81
CA PHE A 619 6.09 3.61 1.07
C PHE A 619 5.08 2.85 0.21
N SER A 620 5.55 2.18 -0.82
CA SER A 620 4.74 1.51 -1.83
C SER A 620 5.40 0.23 -2.34
N ALA A 621 4.82 -0.40 -3.35
CA ALA A 621 5.43 -1.54 -4.05
C ALA A 621 6.83 -1.22 -4.60
N ASP A 622 7.12 0.05 -4.89
CA ASP A 622 8.43 0.46 -5.40
C ASP A 622 9.44 0.79 -4.30
N SER A 623 9.00 0.84 -3.06
CA SER A 623 9.86 1.08 -1.90
C SER A 623 10.55 -0.22 -1.49
N TRP A 624 11.87 -0.24 -1.52
CA TRP A 624 12.69 -1.39 -1.18
C TRP A 624 13.91 -1.01 -0.34
N GLU A 625 14.33 -1.93 0.47
CA GLU A 625 15.56 -1.87 1.27
C GLU A 625 16.15 -3.27 1.42
N VAL A 626 17.45 -3.36 1.52
CA VAL A 626 18.17 -4.64 1.58
C VAL A 626 17.69 -5.54 2.74
N TYR A 627 17.35 -4.96 3.88
CA TYR A 627 16.83 -5.71 5.03
C TYR A 627 15.43 -6.32 4.78
N GLY A 628 14.63 -5.74 3.89
CA GLY A 628 13.36 -6.33 3.46
C GLY A 628 13.58 -7.62 2.68
N THR A 629 14.54 -7.61 1.75
CA THR A 629 14.96 -8.82 1.05
C THR A 629 15.53 -9.84 2.04
N GLY A 630 16.36 -9.41 3.01
CA GLY A 630 16.89 -10.29 4.07
C GLY A 630 15.78 -10.98 4.88
N ALA A 631 14.75 -10.24 5.27
CA ALA A 631 13.59 -10.78 5.99
C ALA A 631 12.81 -11.80 5.15
N PHE A 632 12.58 -11.50 3.85
CA PHE A 632 11.95 -12.42 2.90
C PHE A 632 12.73 -13.74 2.78
N LEU A 633 14.05 -13.68 2.66
CA LEU A 633 14.92 -14.85 2.54
C LEU A 633 14.92 -15.70 3.82
N LEU A 634 14.96 -15.07 5.00
CA LEU A 634 14.81 -15.77 6.27
C LEU A 634 13.45 -16.48 6.35
N ALA A 635 12.35 -15.81 5.95
CA ALA A 635 11.04 -16.44 5.91
C ALA A 635 11.04 -17.67 4.98
N GLY A 636 11.51 -17.54 3.76
CA GLY A 636 11.59 -18.63 2.78
C GLY A 636 12.37 -19.84 3.28
N SER A 637 13.47 -19.63 4.02
CA SER A 637 14.30 -20.71 4.57
C SER A 637 13.57 -21.56 5.62
N GLU A 638 12.58 -21.02 6.31
CA GLU A 638 11.78 -21.78 7.26
C GLU A 638 10.46 -22.29 6.66
N ILE A 639 9.86 -21.56 5.74
CA ILE A 639 8.64 -22.01 5.04
C ILE A 639 8.88 -23.32 4.27
N ILE A 640 10.05 -23.49 3.65
CA ILE A 640 10.39 -24.71 2.91
C ILE A 640 10.44 -25.98 3.79
N ARG A 641 10.55 -25.79 5.09
CA ARG A 641 10.64 -26.84 6.11
C ARG A 641 9.31 -27.14 6.82
N LEU A 642 8.28 -26.33 6.58
CA LEU A 642 6.98 -26.51 7.25
C LEU A 642 6.39 -27.89 6.92
N PRO A 643 5.66 -28.49 7.86
CA PRO A 643 4.90 -29.71 7.60
C PRO A 643 3.88 -29.47 6.47
N LYS A 644 3.68 -30.51 5.67
CA LYS A 644 2.75 -30.49 4.53
C LYS A 644 1.30 -30.32 4.98
#